data_7d9f91f0128a63ea01c006565db6ea53
#
_entry.id   7d9f91f0128a63ea01c006565db6ea53
#
_cell.length_a   1.000
_cell.length_b   1.000
_cell.length_c   1.000
_cell.angle_alpha   90.00
_cell.angle_beta   90.00
_cell.angle_gamma   90.00
#
_symmetry.space_group_name_H-M   'P 1'
#
loop_
_entity.id
_entity.type
_entity.pdbx_description
1 polymer ?
#
loop_
_entity_poly.entity_id
_entity_poly.type
_entity_poly.pdbx_seq_one_letter_code
_entity_poly.pdbx_strand_id
1 'polypeptide(L)'
;VTTTAGWLRKQLPGIVALVLMTGAFIVSRPPTSSAAEHADIASKYAFTPMSIALPSGFTQKTIRAVNKRYEHIDAWISSVGSGIAMNDLDGDGLANDLCITDPRIDQVVVTPTPGERSGRYAPFALNPGTLPMNEAMAPMGCLPGDFNEDGRTDLLVYLWGRTPIVYLAKADAKGLTAGTYLPTELVPGAGGTKYTGPLWNSNTATFADFDGDGHNDIFIGNYFPHSPVLNAKVNGGVEMNDSMSRGLNGGEDYFFRWTGATSGAQPSATFQKLDHVLPANISKGWELGAASADLDGDLLPELYLANDFGPDRLLYNRSKPGEIKFSLVEGVRTPIIPKSKTIGHDSFKGMGLDFGDLNGDGIYDMFVSNITTSFGIEESNFQFMSTAKDQADLRAKLGKGEAPWEDRSAQASTAWSGWGWDVKIDDFNNSGDLAIAQATGFVKGDVNRWPVLQELATANDGVLRNPHSWPKVRAGDDVAGHQTLAFFAKTPDGRYANIAKDLGLAIPVPTRGLATGDADGDGRLDLAVARQWDEPVFYRNESPSPGAFLGLKLTHDDTAATGTPAAGTLPAPGSAVIGAEVTVTTPDGRKRIARVDGGSGHSGRRSHDVHIGLGPNVTGPVQVRLCWRDRTGQIHDQTLQLTPGWHSLQLGSQAKEK
;
A
#
# COMPACT_ATOMS: atom_id res chain seq x y z
N VAL A 1 44.78 8.17 57.09
CA VAL A 1 44.75 9.11 55.96
C VAL A 1 44.82 8.29 54.66
N THR A 2 43.71 7.98 54.04
CA THR A 2 43.69 7.34 52.71
C THR A 2 44.24 8.33 51.72
N THR A 3 45.36 8.03 51.08
CA THR A 3 45.91 8.85 50.04
C THR A 3 44.92 8.98 48.87
N THR A 4 44.82 10.17 48.26
CA THR A 4 43.98 10.45 47.10
C THR A 4 44.11 9.39 45.99
N ALA A 5 45.28 8.80 45.80
CA ALA A 5 45.54 7.69 44.90
C ALA A 5 44.82 6.37 45.31
N GLY A 6 44.71 6.10 46.60
CA GLY A 6 43.97 4.92 47.09
C GLY A 6 42.45 5.06 46.92
N TRP A 7 41.92 6.27 47.08
CA TRP A 7 40.51 6.55 46.83
C TRP A 7 40.19 6.45 45.34
N LEU A 8 41.01 7.08 44.48
CA LEU A 8 40.86 6.99 43.00
C LEU A 8 40.87 5.55 42.47
N ARG A 9 41.77 4.68 43.00
CA ARG A 9 41.82 3.28 42.62
C ARG A 9 40.52 2.53 42.99
N LYS A 10 39.88 2.86 44.12
CA LYS A 10 38.60 2.25 44.54
C LYS A 10 37.43 2.73 43.67
N GLN A 11 37.47 3.98 43.19
CA GLN A 11 36.42 4.57 42.36
C GLN A 11 36.62 4.31 40.85
N LEU A 12 37.80 3.88 40.41
CA LEU A 12 38.15 3.68 39.00
C LEU A 12 37.13 2.79 38.24
N PRO A 13 36.66 1.61 38.79
CA PRO A 13 35.65 0.83 38.08
C PRO A 13 34.31 1.57 37.88
N GLY A 14 33.87 2.35 38.87
CA GLY A 14 32.66 3.16 38.79
C GLY A 14 32.80 4.30 37.79
N ILE A 15 33.97 4.98 37.73
CA ILE A 15 34.26 6.03 36.78
C ILE A 15 34.27 5.43 35.35
N VAL A 16 34.94 4.31 35.14
CA VAL A 16 35.00 3.63 33.84
C VAL A 16 33.58 3.18 33.42
N ALA A 17 32.78 2.61 34.30
CA ALA A 17 31.40 2.24 34.01
C ALA A 17 30.57 3.46 33.64
N LEU A 18 30.69 4.59 34.34
CA LEU A 18 29.99 5.83 34.04
C LEU A 18 30.39 6.39 32.67
N VAL A 19 31.68 6.40 32.35
CA VAL A 19 32.19 6.84 31.04
C VAL A 19 31.67 5.93 29.93
N LEU A 20 31.69 4.63 30.13
CA LEU A 20 31.16 3.67 29.14
C LEU A 20 29.65 3.82 28.96
N MET A 21 28.87 3.95 30.02
CA MET A 21 27.42 4.17 29.95
C MET A 21 27.11 5.51 29.30
N THR A 22 27.83 6.60 29.64
CA THR A 22 27.64 7.90 29.02
C THR A 22 28.01 7.85 27.53
N GLY A 23 29.12 7.18 27.19
CA GLY A 23 29.52 6.97 25.79
C GLY A 23 28.48 6.16 25.01
N ALA A 24 28.03 5.04 25.58
CA ALA A 24 26.98 4.24 24.98
C ALA A 24 25.68 5.03 24.79
N PHE A 25 25.28 5.82 25.82
CA PHE A 25 24.10 6.68 25.73
C PHE A 25 24.20 7.74 24.63
N ILE A 26 25.36 8.39 24.48
CA ILE A 26 25.57 9.38 23.42
C ILE A 26 25.53 8.73 22.04
N VAL A 27 26.19 7.59 21.88
CA VAL A 27 26.23 6.86 20.59
C VAL A 27 24.91 6.24 20.23
N SER A 28 24.10 5.83 21.22
CA SER A 28 22.77 5.22 20.99
C SER A 28 21.65 6.24 20.77
N ARG A 29 21.91 7.54 20.96
CA ARG A 29 20.91 8.57 20.68
C ARG A 29 20.55 8.58 19.20
N PRO A 30 19.25 8.50 18.85
CA PRO A 30 18.85 8.71 17.47
C PRO A 30 19.23 10.12 17.03
N PRO A 31 19.64 10.28 15.78
CA PRO A 31 19.90 11.61 15.23
C PRO A 31 18.61 12.44 15.24
N THR A 32 18.70 13.70 15.66
CA THR A 32 17.56 14.62 15.71
C THR A 32 17.83 15.81 14.82
N SER A 33 16.82 16.21 14.03
CA SER A 33 16.87 17.45 13.25
C SER A 33 16.50 18.64 14.13
N SER A 34 17.07 19.80 13.86
CA SER A 34 16.75 21.04 14.57
C SER A 34 15.40 21.62 14.11
N ALA A 35 14.78 22.46 14.93
CA ALA A 35 13.56 23.16 14.53
C ALA A 35 13.76 24.06 13.29
N ALA A 36 14.93 24.65 13.13
CA ALA A 36 15.27 25.46 11.95
C ALA A 36 15.37 24.59 10.69
N GLU A 37 15.95 23.41 10.79
CA GLU A 37 16.03 22.43 9.69
C GLU A 37 14.65 21.93 9.31
N HIS A 38 13.78 21.61 10.29
CA HIS A 38 12.37 21.26 10.02
C HIS A 38 11.64 22.37 9.26
N ALA A 39 11.79 23.62 9.70
CA ALA A 39 11.16 24.77 9.04
C ALA A 39 11.66 24.99 7.61
N ASP A 40 12.97 24.83 7.37
CA ASP A 40 13.55 24.92 6.02
C ASP A 40 13.01 23.84 5.09
N ILE A 41 12.97 22.57 5.56
CA ILE A 41 12.44 21.47 4.78
C ILE A 41 10.93 21.66 4.52
N ALA A 42 10.15 21.99 5.56
CA ALA A 42 8.72 22.20 5.45
C ALA A 42 8.34 23.34 4.50
N SER A 43 9.19 24.37 4.39
CA SER A 43 8.95 25.50 3.48
C SER A 43 8.91 25.10 1.99
N LYS A 44 9.37 23.91 1.64
CA LYS A 44 9.39 23.36 0.27
C LYS A 44 8.12 22.60 -0.09
N TYR A 45 7.21 22.43 0.86
CA TYR A 45 5.96 21.70 0.72
C TYR A 45 4.78 22.56 1.19
N ALA A 46 3.64 22.39 0.57
CA ALA A 46 2.39 22.98 1.05
C ALA A 46 1.23 22.07 0.66
N PHE A 47 0.33 21.81 1.59
CA PHE A 47 -0.87 21.00 1.39
C PHE A 47 -2.10 21.72 1.92
N THR A 48 -3.11 21.88 1.06
CA THR A 48 -4.40 22.48 1.46
C THR A 48 -5.44 21.37 1.64
N PRO A 49 -5.99 21.20 2.85
CA PRO A 49 -7.02 20.20 3.10
C PRO A 49 -8.35 20.60 2.46
N MET A 50 -8.98 19.65 1.76
CA MET A 50 -10.27 19.83 1.10
C MET A 50 -11.20 18.67 1.47
N SER A 51 -12.48 19.00 1.74
CA SER A 51 -13.50 18.01 2.03
C SER A 51 -13.89 17.25 0.77
N ILE A 52 -13.96 15.90 0.88
CA ILE A 52 -14.42 15.03 -0.18
C ILE A 52 -15.94 14.94 -0.13
N ALA A 53 -16.61 15.12 -1.27
CA ALA A 53 -18.05 14.97 -1.36
C ALA A 53 -18.43 13.48 -1.25
N LEU A 54 -19.43 13.16 -0.43
CA LEU A 54 -19.90 11.80 -0.18
C LEU A 54 -21.42 11.71 -0.45
N PRO A 55 -21.92 10.53 -0.85
CA PRO A 55 -23.36 10.34 -1.09
C PRO A 55 -24.13 10.43 0.24
N SER A 56 -25.32 10.99 0.20
CA SER A 56 -26.21 11.13 1.35
C SER A 56 -27.15 9.94 1.51
N GLY A 57 -27.86 9.88 2.63
CA GLY A 57 -28.92 8.88 2.87
C GLY A 57 -28.47 7.64 3.62
N PHE A 58 -27.21 7.53 4.01
CA PHE A 58 -26.68 6.40 4.78
C PHE A 58 -26.63 6.73 6.28
N THR A 59 -26.98 5.75 7.12
CA THR A 59 -26.77 5.83 8.57
C THR A 59 -25.29 5.55 8.88
N GLN A 60 -24.64 6.51 9.52
CA GLN A 60 -23.25 6.37 9.92
C GLN A 60 -23.09 5.57 11.21
N LYS A 61 -22.02 4.83 11.32
CA LYS A 61 -21.60 4.07 12.50
C LYS A 61 -20.15 4.39 12.86
N THR A 62 -19.77 4.09 14.09
CA THR A 62 -18.40 4.24 14.60
C THR A 62 -17.78 2.90 15.03
N ILE A 63 -18.54 1.83 14.85
CA ILE A 63 -18.13 0.46 15.16
C ILE A 63 -18.96 -0.51 14.32
N ARG A 64 -18.41 -1.67 13.95
CA ARG A 64 -19.15 -2.77 13.32
C ARG A 64 -19.57 -3.79 14.36
N ALA A 65 -20.73 -4.40 14.14
CA ALA A 65 -21.12 -5.62 14.86
C ALA A 65 -20.20 -6.78 14.44
N VAL A 66 -19.79 -7.58 15.41
CA VAL A 66 -18.87 -8.71 15.23
C VAL A 66 -19.47 -10.02 15.75
N ASN A 67 -18.85 -11.15 15.43
CA ASN A 67 -19.19 -12.43 16.03
C ASN A 67 -19.23 -12.34 17.56
N LYS A 68 -20.18 -13.01 18.21
CA LYS A 68 -20.36 -12.94 19.66
C LYS A 68 -19.11 -13.30 20.48
N ARG A 69 -18.24 -14.14 19.92
CA ARG A 69 -16.93 -14.46 20.55
C ARG A 69 -15.98 -13.27 20.59
N TYR A 70 -16.19 -12.26 19.73
CA TYR A 70 -15.39 -11.05 19.66
C TYR A 70 -16.05 -9.83 20.33
N GLU A 71 -17.25 -9.94 20.91
CA GLU A 71 -17.96 -8.77 21.48
C GLU A 71 -17.14 -7.94 22.47
N HIS A 72 -16.22 -8.55 23.22
CA HIS A 72 -15.39 -7.85 24.20
C HIS A 72 -14.16 -7.15 23.57
N ILE A 73 -13.87 -7.44 22.30
CA ILE A 73 -12.82 -6.82 21.48
C ILE A 73 -13.37 -6.23 20.18
N ASP A 74 -14.64 -5.83 20.18
CA ASP A 74 -15.35 -5.36 18.98
C ASP A 74 -14.68 -4.16 18.32
N ALA A 75 -14.17 -3.19 19.09
CA ALA A 75 -13.48 -2.04 18.55
C ALA A 75 -12.13 -2.42 17.91
N TRP A 76 -11.44 -3.42 18.45
CA TRP A 76 -10.21 -3.96 17.84
C TRP A 76 -10.50 -4.60 16.49
N ILE A 77 -11.45 -5.55 16.46
CA ILE A 77 -11.78 -6.32 15.26
C ILE A 77 -12.34 -5.45 14.14
N SER A 78 -13.16 -4.45 14.47
CA SER A 78 -13.87 -3.64 13.49
C SER A 78 -13.10 -2.43 12.96
N SER A 79 -11.93 -2.09 13.54
CA SER A 79 -11.16 -0.88 13.17
C SER A 79 -10.27 -1.08 11.93
N VAL A 80 -10.86 -1.60 10.87
CA VAL A 80 -10.25 -1.85 9.55
C VAL A 80 -11.21 -1.47 8.41
N GLY A 81 -10.74 -1.53 7.17
CA GLY A 81 -11.58 -1.36 5.98
C GLY A 81 -11.88 0.10 5.64
N SER A 82 -10.95 1.00 5.94
CA SER A 82 -10.96 2.37 5.45
C SER A 82 -9.91 2.50 4.35
N GLY A 83 -10.31 2.31 3.10
CA GLY A 83 -9.43 2.34 1.92
C GLY A 83 -9.75 3.53 1.02
N ILE A 84 -8.77 3.90 0.20
CA ILE A 84 -8.90 4.97 -0.80
C ILE A 84 -8.00 4.69 -2.01
N ALA A 85 -8.54 4.87 -3.20
CA ALA A 85 -7.79 4.79 -4.45
C ALA A 85 -8.02 6.05 -5.28
N MET A 86 -7.00 6.49 -6.01
CA MET A 86 -7.07 7.62 -6.92
C MET A 86 -6.72 7.14 -8.32
N ASN A 87 -7.60 7.40 -9.30
CA ASN A 87 -7.36 7.04 -10.70
C ASN A 87 -8.25 7.86 -11.63
N ASP A 88 -8.12 7.65 -12.93
CA ASP A 88 -9.02 8.16 -13.96
C ASP A 88 -10.14 7.12 -14.18
N LEU A 89 -11.33 7.37 -13.62
CA LEU A 89 -12.49 6.48 -13.75
C LEU A 89 -13.50 6.96 -14.78
N ASP A 90 -13.51 8.25 -15.11
CA ASP A 90 -14.41 8.82 -16.11
C ASP A 90 -13.76 9.02 -17.48
N GLY A 91 -12.47 8.73 -17.60
CA GLY A 91 -11.71 8.77 -18.85
C GLY A 91 -11.38 10.18 -19.33
N ASP A 92 -11.37 11.18 -18.42
CA ASP A 92 -11.05 12.58 -18.76
C ASP A 92 -9.53 12.83 -18.93
N GLY A 93 -8.73 11.82 -18.64
CA GLY A 93 -7.29 11.83 -18.77
C GLY A 93 -6.56 12.32 -17.52
N LEU A 94 -7.21 12.52 -16.38
CA LEU A 94 -6.61 12.90 -15.10
C LEU A 94 -6.92 11.88 -14.02
N ALA A 95 -5.98 11.66 -13.10
CA ALA A 95 -6.20 10.81 -11.94
C ALA A 95 -7.00 11.54 -10.86
N ASN A 96 -8.22 11.96 -11.20
CA ASN A 96 -9.02 12.87 -10.39
C ASN A 96 -10.34 12.27 -9.87
N ASP A 97 -10.44 10.96 -9.86
CA ASP A 97 -11.55 10.23 -9.25
C ASP A 97 -11.07 9.37 -8.09
N LEU A 98 -11.90 9.27 -7.06
CA LEU A 98 -11.64 8.51 -5.86
C LEU A 98 -12.58 7.30 -5.76
N CYS A 99 -12.03 6.14 -5.44
CA CYS A 99 -12.77 4.98 -4.96
C CYS A 99 -12.47 4.78 -3.47
N ILE A 100 -13.48 4.93 -2.62
CA ILE A 100 -13.32 4.95 -1.17
C ILE A 100 -14.15 3.83 -0.53
N THR A 101 -13.53 3.00 0.30
CA THR A 101 -14.28 2.13 1.21
C THR A 101 -14.51 2.88 2.52
N ASP A 102 -15.77 3.27 2.77
CA ASP A 102 -16.14 4.05 3.96
C ASP A 102 -16.72 3.14 5.05
N PRO A 103 -15.97 2.88 6.14
CA PRO A 103 -16.40 2.00 7.21
C PRO A 103 -17.60 2.53 7.98
N ARG A 104 -17.84 3.85 7.93
CA ARG A 104 -18.98 4.47 8.62
C ARG A 104 -20.33 4.03 8.05
N ILE A 105 -20.35 3.68 6.76
CA ILE A 105 -21.56 3.27 6.05
C ILE A 105 -21.46 1.87 5.43
N ASP A 106 -20.29 1.22 5.49
CA ASP A 106 -19.95 -0.05 4.83
C ASP A 106 -20.30 -0.06 3.32
N GLN A 107 -19.96 1.04 2.64
CA GLN A 107 -20.13 1.18 1.20
C GLN A 107 -18.79 1.48 0.52
N VAL A 108 -18.75 1.17 -0.76
CA VAL A 108 -17.70 1.66 -1.66
C VAL A 108 -18.27 2.86 -2.39
N VAL A 109 -17.62 3.99 -2.24
CA VAL A 109 -18.03 5.27 -2.79
C VAL A 109 -17.12 5.67 -3.94
N VAL A 110 -17.69 6.06 -5.06
CA VAL A 110 -16.98 6.73 -6.16
C VAL A 110 -17.35 8.20 -6.16
N THR A 111 -16.34 9.06 -6.18
CA THR A 111 -16.52 10.52 -6.07
C THR A 111 -15.38 11.26 -6.78
N PRO A 112 -15.65 12.42 -7.43
CA PRO A 112 -14.57 13.23 -7.97
C PRO A 112 -13.72 13.83 -6.85
N THR A 113 -12.43 14.07 -7.12
CA THR A 113 -11.61 14.89 -6.23
C THR A 113 -12.20 16.29 -6.08
N PRO A 114 -12.09 16.92 -4.90
CA PRO A 114 -12.54 18.29 -4.72
C PRO A 114 -11.69 19.27 -5.55
N GLY A 115 -12.30 20.36 -6.02
CA GLY A 115 -11.65 21.38 -6.81
C GLY A 115 -12.52 21.87 -7.98
N GLU A 116 -11.92 22.51 -8.97
CA GLU A 116 -12.63 23.13 -10.10
C GLU A 116 -13.39 22.10 -10.96
N ARG A 117 -12.92 20.86 -11.02
CA ARG A 117 -13.54 19.76 -11.79
C ARG A 117 -14.45 18.84 -10.96
N SER A 118 -14.76 19.19 -9.71
CA SER A 118 -15.58 18.35 -8.82
C SER A 118 -17.05 18.19 -9.26
N GLY A 119 -17.52 19.02 -10.18
CA GLY A 119 -18.89 18.97 -10.72
C GLY A 119 -19.12 18.02 -11.89
N ARG A 120 -18.15 17.16 -12.26
CA ARG A 120 -18.26 16.25 -13.41
C ARG A 120 -19.38 15.22 -13.26
N TYR A 121 -19.54 14.69 -12.07
CA TYR A 121 -20.60 13.77 -11.68
C TYR A 121 -20.90 13.87 -10.19
N ALA A 122 -22.05 13.36 -9.75
CA ALA A 122 -22.41 13.31 -8.34
C ALA A 122 -21.80 12.06 -7.66
N PRO A 123 -21.32 12.14 -6.41
CA PRO A 123 -20.86 10.99 -5.66
C PRO A 123 -21.92 9.89 -5.56
N PHE A 124 -21.51 8.64 -5.69
CA PHE A 124 -22.42 7.50 -5.59
C PHE A 124 -21.76 6.30 -4.90
N ALA A 125 -22.59 5.43 -4.30
CA ALA A 125 -22.13 4.13 -3.83
C ALA A 125 -22.21 3.09 -4.95
N LEU A 126 -21.23 2.20 -5.04
CA LEU A 126 -21.27 1.06 -5.96
C LEU A 126 -22.46 0.16 -5.61
N ASN A 127 -23.16 -0.28 -6.65
CA ASN A 127 -24.33 -1.16 -6.50
C ASN A 127 -23.95 -2.60 -6.83
N PRO A 128 -23.98 -3.54 -5.86
CA PRO A 128 -23.68 -4.96 -6.11
C PRO A 128 -24.76 -5.67 -6.96
N GLY A 129 -25.80 -4.97 -7.41
CA GLY A 129 -26.86 -5.52 -8.25
C GLY A 129 -27.63 -6.64 -7.57
N THR A 130 -27.66 -7.81 -8.21
CA THR A 130 -28.31 -9.01 -7.66
C THR A 130 -27.40 -9.88 -6.80
N LEU A 131 -26.12 -9.50 -6.66
CA LEU A 131 -25.19 -10.26 -5.83
C LEU A 131 -25.56 -10.14 -4.36
N PRO A 132 -25.63 -11.25 -3.62
CA PRO A 132 -26.08 -11.22 -2.24
C PRO A 132 -25.09 -10.50 -1.33
N MET A 133 -25.58 -9.48 -0.63
CA MET A 133 -24.89 -8.74 0.42
C MET A 133 -25.71 -8.78 1.71
N ASN A 134 -25.06 -8.71 2.84
CA ASN A 134 -25.71 -8.63 4.15
C ASN A 134 -24.84 -7.88 5.17
N GLU A 135 -25.37 -7.66 6.36
CA GLU A 135 -24.72 -6.92 7.45
C GLU A 135 -23.41 -7.52 8.01
N ALA A 136 -23.13 -8.79 7.67
CA ALA A 136 -21.87 -9.46 8.04
C ALA A 136 -20.81 -9.38 6.95
N MET A 137 -21.02 -8.56 5.93
CA MET A 137 -20.11 -8.32 4.82
C MET A 137 -19.71 -6.85 4.77
N ALA A 138 -18.42 -6.56 4.73
CA ALA A 138 -17.93 -5.20 4.70
C ALA A 138 -16.78 -5.05 3.68
N PRO A 139 -16.77 -3.97 2.87
CA PRO A 139 -15.65 -3.68 1.99
C PRO A 139 -14.44 -3.27 2.80
N MET A 140 -13.25 -3.75 2.37
CA MET A 140 -11.97 -3.46 3.01
C MET A 140 -11.06 -2.60 2.13
N GLY A 141 -11.20 -2.69 0.81
CA GLY A 141 -10.47 -1.83 -0.12
C GLY A 141 -11.03 -1.94 -1.53
N CYS A 142 -10.61 -0.98 -2.35
CA CYS A 142 -10.93 -0.86 -3.76
C CYS A 142 -9.64 -0.78 -4.56
N LEU A 143 -9.48 -1.65 -5.55
CA LEU A 143 -8.36 -1.70 -6.47
C LEU A 143 -8.86 -1.34 -7.88
N PRO A 144 -8.53 -0.15 -8.41
CA PRO A 144 -8.76 0.18 -9.80
C PRO A 144 -7.85 -0.67 -10.72
N GLY A 145 -8.35 -1.03 -11.90
CA GLY A 145 -7.60 -1.74 -12.93
C GLY A 145 -8.50 -1.99 -14.13
N ASP A 146 -7.94 -2.31 -15.27
CA ASP A 146 -8.70 -2.76 -16.45
C ASP A 146 -8.65 -4.30 -16.47
N PHE A 147 -9.64 -4.92 -15.82
CA PHE A 147 -9.66 -6.38 -15.64
C PHE A 147 -10.18 -7.13 -16.86
N ASN A 148 -10.87 -6.45 -17.78
CA ASN A 148 -11.36 -7.02 -19.02
C ASN A 148 -10.64 -6.51 -20.26
N GLU A 149 -9.59 -5.71 -20.11
CA GLU A 149 -8.70 -5.21 -21.18
C GLU A 149 -9.44 -4.45 -22.29
N ASP A 150 -10.45 -3.66 -21.89
CA ASP A 150 -11.24 -2.87 -22.84
C ASP A 150 -10.89 -1.38 -22.86
N GLY A 151 -9.85 -1.00 -22.12
CA GLY A 151 -9.33 0.35 -22.02
C GLY A 151 -10.08 1.26 -21.07
N ARG A 152 -10.99 0.72 -20.24
CA ARG A 152 -11.72 1.44 -19.17
C ARG A 152 -11.29 0.97 -17.81
N THR A 153 -11.34 1.85 -16.84
CA THR A 153 -10.98 1.47 -15.47
C THR A 153 -12.15 0.79 -14.78
N ASP A 154 -11.96 -0.48 -14.43
CA ASP A 154 -12.81 -1.29 -13.60
C ASP A 154 -12.40 -1.16 -12.13
N LEU A 155 -13.21 -1.74 -11.21
CA LEU A 155 -12.95 -1.70 -9.78
C LEU A 155 -13.07 -3.10 -9.18
N LEU A 156 -11.99 -3.60 -8.55
CA LEU A 156 -12.03 -4.80 -7.72
C LEU A 156 -12.25 -4.39 -6.26
N VAL A 157 -13.33 -4.87 -5.66
CA VAL A 157 -13.62 -4.66 -4.23
C VAL A 157 -13.39 -5.96 -3.48
N TYR A 158 -12.44 -5.94 -2.53
CA TYR A 158 -12.23 -7.05 -1.62
C TYR A 158 -12.90 -6.78 -0.27
N LEU A 159 -13.42 -7.86 0.34
CA LEU A 159 -14.36 -7.77 1.45
C LEU A 159 -14.01 -8.75 2.59
N TRP A 160 -14.53 -8.45 3.76
CA TRP A 160 -14.73 -9.44 4.80
C TRP A 160 -16.14 -10.06 4.69
N GLY A 161 -16.23 -11.35 5.00
CA GLY A 161 -17.49 -12.10 5.00
C GLY A 161 -17.91 -12.65 3.64
N ARG A 162 -17.18 -12.35 2.55
CA ARG A 162 -17.40 -12.94 1.22
C ARG A 162 -16.18 -12.78 0.30
N THR A 163 -16.21 -13.46 -0.84
CA THR A 163 -15.24 -13.31 -1.92
C THR A 163 -15.34 -11.94 -2.62
N PRO A 164 -14.26 -11.45 -3.26
CA PRO A 164 -14.25 -10.16 -3.95
C PRO A 164 -15.27 -10.03 -5.08
N ILE A 165 -15.68 -8.80 -5.36
CA ILE A 165 -16.54 -8.41 -6.47
C ILE A 165 -15.74 -7.53 -7.42
N VAL A 166 -15.77 -7.86 -8.73
CA VAL A 166 -15.25 -7.03 -9.80
C VAL A 166 -16.41 -6.24 -10.40
N TYR A 167 -16.28 -4.93 -10.47
CA TYR A 167 -17.24 -4.01 -11.07
C TYR A 167 -16.68 -3.59 -12.43
N LEU A 168 -17.14 -4.24 -13.50
CA LEU A 168 -16.67 -4.01 -14.87
C LEU A 168 -17.39 -2.82 -15.50
N ALA A 169 -16.63 -1.88 -16.05
CA ALA A 169 -17.15 -0.69 -16.70
C ALA A 169 -17.80 -1.05 -18.06
N LYS A 170 -19.04 -0.62 -18.29
CA LYS A 170 -19.78 -0.89 -19.50
C LYS A 170 -19.39 0.08 -20.61
N ALA A 171 -19.18 -0.41 -21.82
CA ALA A 171 -18.79 0.39 -22.98
C ALA A 171 -19.87 1.38 -23.48
N ASP A 172 -21.13 1.14 -23.13
CA ASP A 172 -22.27 2.00 -23.50
C ASP A 172 -22.69 2.98 -22.40
N ALA A 173 -21.95 3.03 -21.28
CA ALA A 173 -22.23 3.93 -20.15
C ALA A 173 -22.14 5.42 -20.59
N LYS A 174 -23.15 6.19 -20.18
CA LYS A 174 -23.24 7.63 -20.47
C LYS A 174 -22.93 8.44 -19.20
N GLY A 175 -21.65 8.63 -18.93
CA GLY A 175 -21.17 9.28 -17.71
C GLY A 175 -20.97 8.31 -16.56
N LEU A 176 -20.23 8.78 -15.53
CA LEU A 176 -19.85 7.95 -14.39
C LEU A 176 -20.95 7.97 -13.31
N THR A 177 -21.55 6.81 -13.06
CA THR A 177 -22.66 6.60 -12.13
C THR A 177 -22.61 5.17 -11.57
N ALA A 178 -23.42 4.82 -10.59
CA ALA A 178 -23.57 3.43 -10.14
C ALA A 178 -24.01 2.48 -11.26
N GLY A 179 -24.73 2.99 -12.27
CA GLY A 179 -25.17 2.23 -13.44
C GLY A 179 -24.08 1.95 -14.47
N THR A 180 -22.93 2.60 -14.37
CA THR A 180 -21.77 2.38 -15.25
C THR A 180 -21.19 1.01 -15.14
N TYR A 181 -21.23 0.43 -13.93
CA TYR A 181 -20.56 -0.82 -13.61
C TYR A 181 -21.50 -2.03 -13.62
N LEU A 182 -20.97 -3.15 -14.12
CA LEU A 182 -21.59 -4.48 -14.01
C LEU A 182 -20.85 -5.27 -12.92
N PRO A 183 -21.49 -5.54 -11.74
CA PRO A 183 -20.85 -6.33 -10.71
C PRO A 183 -20.79 -7.81 -11.08
N THR A 184 -19.61 -8.41 -10.91
CA THR A 184 -19.32 -9.82 -11.19
C THR A 184 -18.53 -10.43 -10.04
N GLU A 185 -18.83 -11.65 -9.63
CA GLU A 185 -18.05 -12.35 -8.60
C GLU A 185 -16.71 -12.80 -9.17
N LEU A 186 -15.59 -12.49 -8.48
CA LEU A 186 -14.28 -13.03 -8.83
C LEU A 186 -14.23 -14.56 -8.67
N VAL A 187 -14.89 -15.07 -7.62
CA VAL A 187 -15.09 -16.51 -7.39
C VAL A 187 -16.58 -16.81 -7.56
N PRO A 188 -17.00 -17.39 -8.68
CA PRO A 188 -18.38 -17.77 -8.88
C PRO A 188 -18.83 -18.75 -7.79
N GLY A 189 -19.96 -18.53 -7.17
CA GLY A 189 -20.28 -19.48 -6.13
C GLY A 189 -21.61 -19.39 -5.46
N ALA A 190 -22.40 -18.38 -5.66
CA ALA A 190 -23.64 -18.33 -4.94
C ALA A 190 -24.78 -17.85 -5.84
N GLY A 191 -25.34 -18.76 -6.56
CA GLY A 191 -26.65 -18.52 -7.19
C GLY A 191 -27.73 -18.26 -6.13
N GLY A 192 -28.64 -17.30 -6.37
CA GLY A 192 -29.80 -17.03 -5.54
C GLY A 192 -29.69 -15.80 -4.62
N THR A 193 -30.67 -15.64 -3.72
CA THR A 193 -30.82 -14.47 -2.84
C THR A 193 -29.96 -14.50 -1.58
N LYS A 194 -29.24 -15.59 -1.35
CA LYS A 194 -28.37 -15.76 -0.17
C LYS A 194 -26.98 -16.21 -0.60
N TYR A 195 -25.97 -15.56 -0.05
CA TYR A 195 -24.57 -15.96 -0.24
C TYR A 195 -24.28 -17.32 0.41
N THR A 196 -23.69 -18.23 -0.35
CA THR A 196 -23.29 -19.57 0.10
C THR A 196 -21.83 -19.88 -0.20
N GLY A 197 -21.08 -18.89 -0.72
CA GLY A 197 -19.66 -19.01 -0.99
C GLY A 197 -18.78 -18.98 0.26
N PRO A 198 -17.44 -19.06 0.09
CA PRO A 198 -16.52 -19.03 1.21
C PRO A 198 -16.51 -17.68 1.91
N LEU A 199 -16.39 -17.69 3.26
CA LEU A 199 -16.34 -16.48 4.09
C LEU A 199 -14.92 -15.94 4.16
N TRP A 200 -14.42 -15.38 3.05
CA TRP A 200 -13.11 -14.74 3.04
C TRP A 200 -13.11 -13.46 3.85
N ASN A 201 -11.95 -13.13 4.39
CA ASN A 201 -11.70 -11.90 5.14
C ASN A 201 -10.46 -11.23 4.55
N SER A 202 -10.61 -10.70 3.33
CA SER A 202 -9.52 -10.17 2.51
C SER A 202 -9.14 -8.75 2.93
N ASN A 203 -7.86 -8.49 3.13
CA ASN A 203 -7.34 -7.18 3.51
C ASN A 203 -6.52 -6.50 2.42
N THR A 204 -6.03 -7.27 1.45
CA THR A 204 -5.24 -6.68 0.35
C THR A 204 -5.48 -7.40 -0.97
N ALA A 205 -5.20 -6.70 -2.05
CA ALA A 205 -5.15 -7.23 -3.41
C ALA A 205 -4.10 -6.47 -4.22
N THR A 206 -3.47 -7.14 -5.16
CA THR A 206 -2.59 -6.50 -6.16
C THR A 206 -2.82 -7.13 -7.53
N PHE A 207 -2.50 -6.38 -8.57
CA PHE A 207 -2.79 -6.69 -9.96
C PHE A 207 -1.49 -6.55 -10.76
N ALA A 208 -1.02 -7.64 -11.38
CA ALA A 208 0.22 -7.69 -12.13
C ALA A 208 0.27 -8.91 -13.05
N ASP A 209 1.08 -8.87 -14.10
CA ASP A 209 1.39 -10.02 -14.95
C ASP A 209 2.38 -10.93 -14.21
N PHE A 210 1.85 -11.82 -13.34
CA PHE A 210 2.69 -12.67 -12.51
C PHE A 210 3.34 -13.83 -13.28
N ASP A 211 2.73 -14.31 -14.36
CA ASP A 211 3.32 -15.41 -15.14
C ASP A 211 4.01 -14.99 -16.43
N GLY A 212 3.98 -13.68 -16.75
CA GLY A 212 4.71 -13.14 -17.89
C GLY A 212 4.07 -13.46 -19.23
N ASP A 213 2.77 -13.69 -19.29
CA ASP A 213 2.05 -14.00 -20.53
C ASP A 213 1.51 -12.76 -21.26
N GLY A 214 1.63 -11.57 -20.64
CA GLY A 214 1.18 -10.28 -21.17
C GLY A 214 -0.21 -9.86 -20.66
N HIS A 215 -0.84 -10.66 -19.80
CA HIS A 215 -2.12 -10.39 -19.18
C HIS A 215 -1.97 -10.29 -17.66
N ASN A 216 -2.70 -9.35 -17.06
CA ASN A 216 -2.54 -9.13 -15.64
C ASN A 216 -3.38 -10.11 -14.80
N ASP A 217 -2.75 -10.71 -13.81
CA ASP A 217 -3.33 -11.61 -12.82
C ASP A 217 -3.70 -10.85 -11.54
N ILE A 218 -4.49 -11.47 -10.68
CA ILE A 218 -4.90 -10.90 -9.41
C ILE A 218 -4.34 -11.75 -8.26
N PHE A 219 -3.73 -11.09 -7.27
CA PHE A 219 -3.43 -11.65 -5.97
C PHE A 219 -4.43 -11.13 -4.94
N ILE A 220 -4.94 -12.03 -4.07
CA ILE A 220 -5.82 -11.70 -2.94
C ILE A 220 -5.22 -12.24 -1.65
N GLY A 221 -4.92 -11.34 -0.71
CA GLY A 221 -4.43 -11.67 0.63
C GLY A 221 -5.53 -11.63 1.68
N ASN A 222 -5.60 -12.68 2.50
CA ASN A 222 -6.63 -12.87 3.52
C ASN A 222 -6.03 -12.76 4.93
N TYR A 223 -6.66 -11.95 5.80
CA TYR A 223 -6.22 -11.76 7.18
C TYR A 223 -6.74 -12.86 8.12
N PHE A 224 -8.05 -12.91 8.35
CA PHE A 224 -8.65 -13.99 9.15
C PHE A 224 -8.86 -15.25 8.31
N PRO A 225 -8.79 -16.44 8.93
CA PRO A 225 -9.24 -17.66 8.28
C PRO A 225 -10.70 -17.55 7.83
N HIS A 226 -11.12 -18.43 6.95
CA HIS A 226 -12.52 -18.49 6.49
C HIS A 226 -13.47 -18.62 7.68
N SER A 227 -14.05 -17.52 8.09
CA SER A 227 -14.79 -17.45 9.35
C SER A 227 -15.81 -16.30 9.38
N PRO A 228 -16.89 -16.43 10.16
CA PRO A 228 -17.96 -15.43 10.24
C PRO A 228 -17.59 -14.26 11.19
N VAL A 229 -16.49 -13.54 10.92
CA VAL A 229 -15.93 -12.49 11.78
C VAL A 229 -16.96 -11.40 12.11
N LEU A 230 -17.67 -10.89 11.12
CA LEU A 230 -18.65 -9.80 11.28
C LEU A 230 -20.09 -10.30 11.52
N ASN A 231 -20.30 -11.60 11.75
CA ASN A 231 -21.65 -12.11 11.93
C ASN A 231 -22.09 -12.13 13.40
N ALA A 232 -22.75 -11.08 13.86
CA ALA A 232 -23.24 -10.92 15.23
C ALA A 232 -24.33 -11.96 15.65
N LYS A 233 -24.90 -12.72 14.70
CA LYS A 233 -25.88 -13.76 15.00
C LYS A 233 -25.23 -15.10 15.33
N VAL A 234 -23.93 -15.24 15.06
CA VAL A 234 -23.16 -16.47 15.30
C VAL A 234 -22.32 -16.33 16.57
N ASN A 235 -22.24 -17.42 17.35
CA ASN A 235 -21.38 -17.53 18.51
C ASN A 235 -20.38 -18.68 18.29
N GLY A 236 -19.13 -18.33 17.90
CA GLY A 236 -18.07 -19.29 17.62
C GLY A 236 -17.73 -19.40 16.14
N GLY A 237 -16.88 -20.37 15.78
CA GLY A 237 -16.34 -20.50 14.42
C GLY A 237 -15.33 -19.42 14.06
N VAL A 238 -14.75 -18.73 15.05
CA VAL A 238 -13.74 -17.69 14.90
C VAL A 238 -12.61 -17.92 15.90
N GLU A 239 -11.41 -17.50 15.52
CA GLU A 239 -10.20 -17.60 16.33
C GLU A 239 -9.28 -16.39 16.11
N MET A 240 -8.37 -16.15 17.04
CA MET A 240 -7.27 -15.21 16.91
C MET A 240 -6.01 -15.94 16.46
N ASN A 241 -4.93 -15.20 16.24
CA ASN A 241 -3.64 -15.77 15.88
C ASN A 241 -3.14 -16.79 16.93
N ASP A 242 -2.53 -17.86 16.47
CA ASP A 242 -2.01 -18.93 17.34
C ASP A 242 -0.61 -18.65 17.89
N SER A 243 0.08 -17.63 17.37
CA SER A 243 1.39 -17.19 17.82
C SER A 243 1.65 -15.73 17.45
N MET A 244 2.31 -14.99 18.34
CA MET A 244 2.75 -13.62 18.06
C MET A 244 3.92 -13.56 17.05
N SER A 245 4.70 -14.63 16.95
CA SER A 245 5.92 -14.66 16.14
C SER A 245 5.83 -15.56 14.89
N ARG A 246 4.87 -16.47 14.81
CA ARG A 246 4.74 -17.38 13.68
C ARG A 246 3.40 -17.31 12.97
N GLY A 247 2.29 -17.09 13.66
CA GLY A 247 0.94 -16.84 13.16
C GLY A 247 0.54 -17.61 11.88
N LEU A 248 0.51 -18.97 11.94
CA LEU A 248 0.28 -19.79 10.74
C LEU A 248 -1.19 -20.21 10.55
N ASN A 249 -2.11 -19.60 11.26
CA ASN A 249 -3.54 -19.87 11.20
C ASN A 249 -4.35 -18.69 10.64
N GLY A 250 -3.75 -17.82 9.88
CA GLY A 250 -4.42 -16.74 9.14
C GLY A 250 -5.25 -17.22 7.94
N GLY A 251 -5.77 -16.30 7.17
CA GLY A 251 -6.47 -16.59 5.93
C GLY A 251 -5.51 -17.13 4.87
N GLU A 252 -6.01 -17.98 3.99
CA GLU A 252 -5.23 -18.48 2.86
C GLU A 252 -5.25 -17.46 1.72
N ASP A 253 -4.10 -17.22 1.09
CA ASP A 253 -3.95 -16.32 -0.03
C ASP A 253 -4.16 -17.04 -1.36
N TYR A 254 -4.65 -16.29 -2.36
CA TYR A 254 -4.98 -16.86 -3.66
C TYR A 254 -4.48 -16.01 -4.82
N PHE A 255 -4.05 -16.72 -5.88
CA PHE A 255 -3.80 -16.14 -7.19
C PHE A 255 -4.95 -16.47 -8.14
N PHE A 256 -5.23 -15.54 -9.03
CA PHE A 256 -6.24 -15.65 -10.08
C PHE A 256 -5.57 -15.29 -11.38
N ARG A 257 -5.29 -16.31 -12.20
CA ARG A 257 -4.70 -16.13 -13.52
C ARG A 257 -5.76 -15.68 -14.52
N TRP A 258 -5.47 -14.65 -15.27
CA TRP A 258 -6.35 -14.18 -16.32
C TRP A 258 -6.53 -15.26 -17.42
N THR A 259 -7.75 -15.40 -17.96
CA THR A 259 -8.06 -16.44 -18.98
C THR A 259 -8.88 -15.92 -20.14
N GLY A 260 -9.40 -14.70 -20.05
CA GLY A 260 -10.15 -14.09 -21.13
C GLY A 260 -11.16 -13.06 -20.67
N ALA A 261 -11.59 -12.23 -21.61
CA ALA A 261 -12.51 -11.14 -21.33
C ALA A 261 -13.36 -10.78 -22.54
N THR A 262 -14.43 -10.02 -22.31
CA THR A 262 -15.25 -9.39 -23.34
C THR A 262 -15.56 -7.95 -22.94
N SER A 263 -15.66 -7.07 -23.91
CA SER A 263 -16.13 -5.69 -23.75
C SER A 263 -17.62 -5.55 -24.11
N GLY A 264 -18.17 -4.34 -23.99
CA GLY A 264 -19.52 -3.99 -24.44
C GLY A 264 -20.49 -3.61 -23.32
N ALA A 265 -21.80 -3.74 -23.57
CA ALA A 265 -22.86 -3.44 -22.60
C ALA A 265 -22.97 -4.53 -21.49
N GLN A 266 -22.46 -5.71 -21.76
CA GLN A 266 -22.38 -6.84 -20.81
C GLN A 266 -20.92 -7.34 -20.80
N PRO A 267 -19.99 -6.56 -20.23
CA PRO A 267 -18.57 -6.95 -20.18
C PRO A 267 -18.37 -8.17 -19.28
N SER A 268 -17.31 -8.93 -19.53
CA SER A 268 -16.88 -10.04 -18.69
C SER A 268 -15.37 -10.09 -18.54
N ALA A 269 -14.90 -10.54 -17.39
CA ALA A 269 -13.51 -10.94 -17.16
C ALA A 269 -13.53 -12.31 -16.49
N THR A 270 -12.70 -13.22 -16.96
CA THR A 270 -12.62 -14.58 -16.45
C THR A 270 -11.22 -14.87 -15.94
N PHE A 271 -11.17 -15.41 -14.73
CA PHE A 271 -9.94 -15.74 -14.05
C PHE A 271 -9.97 -17.20 -13.56
N GLN A 272 -8.86 -17.89 -13.71
CA GLN A 272 -8.67 -19.19 -13.12
C GLN A 272 -8.11 -19.02 -11.71
N LYS A 273 -8.88 -19.35 -10.68
CA LYS A 273 -8.37 -19.47 -9.31
C LYS A 273 -7.33 -20.58 -9.25
N LEU A 274 -6.15 -20.26 -8.75
CA LEU A 274 -5.05 -21.20 -8.55
C LEU A 274 -4.97 -21.55 -7.07
N ASP A 275 -5.03 -22.86 -6.79
CA ASP A 275 -4.88 -23.38 -5.45
C ASP A 275 -3.41 -23.78 -5.21
N HIS A 276 -2.89 -23.56 -4.00
CA HIS A 276 -1.57 -24.03 -3.56
C HIS A 276 -0.37 -23.49 -4.35
N VAL A 277 -0.46 -22.29 -4.92
CA VAL A 277 0.70 -21.59 -5.50
C VAL A 277 1.76 -21.36 -4.42
N LEU A 278 1.34 -20.98 -3.22
CA LEU A 278 2.19 -20.85 -2.05
C LEU A 278 1.97 -22.01 -1.08
N PRO A 279 3.03 -22.52 -0.43
CA PRO A 279 2.86 -23.52 0.62
C PRO A 279 2.17 -22.92 1.85
N ALA A 280 1.45 -23.73 2.63
CA ALA A 280 0.59 -23.28 3.73
C ALA A 280 1.31 -22.46 4.81
N ASN A 281 2.62 -22.65 5.00
CA ASN A 281 3.43 -21.86 5.93
C ASN A 281 3.81 -20.47 5.39
N ILE A 282 3.42 -20.15 4.18
CA ILE A 282 3.53 -18.81 3.56
C ILE A 282 2.13 -18.23 3.39
N SER A 283 1.21 -18.95 2.72
CA SER A 283 -0.11 -18.46 2.34
C SER A 283 -1.10 -18.30 3.49
N LYS A 284 -0.77 -18.71 4.71
CA LYS A 284 -1.64 -18.59 5.91
C LYS A 284 -1.06 -17.62 6.94
N GLY A 285 -0.36 -16.61 6.48
CA GLY A 285 -0.03 -15.44 7.29
C GLY A 285 -1.27 -14.67 7.72
N TRP A 286 -1.12 -13.71 8.59
CA TRP A 286 -2.16 -12.73 8.96
C TRP A 286 -1.90 -11.48 8.12
N GLU A 287 -2.25 -11.56 6.83
CA GLU A 287 -1.81 -10.60 5.84
C GLU A 287 -2.60 -9.30 5.87
N LEU A 288 -1.90 -8.19 6.01
CA LEU A 288 -2.47 -6.85 6.00
C LEU A 288 -2.16 -6.07 4.73
N GLY A 289 -1.01 -6.27 4.13
CA GLY A 289 -0.59 -5.55 2.94
C GLY A 289 0.23 -6.40 1.98
N ALA A 290 0.17 -6.05 0.71
CA ALA A 290 0.99 -6.66 -0.32
C ALA A 290 1.50 -5.60 -1.30
N ALA A 291 2.67 -5.83 -1.89
CA ALA A 291 3.21 -5.01 -2.96
C ALA A 291 3.98 -5.87 -3.95
N SER A 292 3.82 -5.55 -5.23
CA SER A 292 4.52 -6.21 -6.31
C SER A 292 5.38 -5.22 -7.11
N ALA A 293 6.59 -5.64 -7.47
CA ALA A 293 7.50 -4.88 -8.32
C ALA A 293 8.52 -5.83 -8.95
N ASP A 294 8.96 -5.52 -10.15
CA ASP A 294 10.13 -6.16 -10.75
C ASP A 294 11.40 -5.63 -10.05
N LEU A 295 11.92 -6.41 -9.11
CA LEU A 295 13.07 -5.97 -8.32
C LEU A 295 14.40 -6.24 -9.05
N ASP A 296 14.47 -7.29 -9.89
CA ASP A 296 15.71 -7.73 -10.52
C ASP A 296 15.82 -7.40 -12.03
N GLY A 297 14.81 -6.73 -12.60
CA GLY A 297 14.82 -6.21 -13.97
C GLY A 297 14.54 -7.25 -15.04
N ASP A 298 13.73 -8.30 -14.74
CA ASP A 298 13.32 -9.31 -15.71
C ASP A 298 11.86 -9.20 -16.16
N LEU A 299 11.13 -8.18 -15.63
CA LEU A 299 9.72 -7.90 -15.84
C LEU A 299 8.78 -9.04 -15.36
N LEU A 300 9.23 -9.85 -14.41
CA LEU A 300 8.37 -10.72 -13.60
C LEU A 300 8.31 -10.14 -12.18
N PRO A 301 7.17 -9.64 -11.73
CA PRO A 301 7.13 -8.92 -10.45
C PRO A 301 7.34 -9.88 -9.27
N GLU A 302 8.25 -9.51 -8.37
CA GLU A 302 8.35 -10.07 -7.03
C GLU A 302 7.13 -9.65 -6.22
N LEU A 303 6.83 -10.41 -5.16
CA LEU A 303 5.72 -10.13 -4.27
C LEU A 303 6.21 -10.07 -2.82
N TYR A 304 5.95 -8.96 -2.14
CA TYR A 304 6.14 -8.83 -0.70
C TYR A 304 4.79 -8.94 0.02
N LEU A 305 4.73 -9.77 1.06
CA LEU A 305 3.56 -9.98 1.91
C LEU A 305 3.88 -9.45 3.32
N ALA A 306 3.11 -8.47 3.77
CA ALA A 306 3.23 -7.86 5.09
C ALA A 306 2.25 -8.52 6.07
N ASN A 307 2.78 -9.23 7.07
CA ASN A 307 2.02 -10.02 8.02
C ASN A 307 2.02 -9.37 9.41
N ASP A 308 0.83 -9.15 9.98
CA ASP A 308 0.66 -8.68 11.36
C ASP A 308 1.23 -9.70 12.38
N PHE A 309 0.97 -10.98 12.13
CA PHE A 309 1.50 -12.09 12.94
C PHE A 309 2.22 -13.08 12.02
N GLY A 310 3.41 -13.44 12.43
CA GLY A 310 4.31 -14.23 11.59
C GLY A 310 5.30 -13.37 10.81
N PRO A 311 6.31 -13.99 10.20
CA PRO A 311 7.30 -13.27 9.40
C PRO A 311 6.69 -12.68 8.13
N ASP A 312 7.08 -11.47 7.76
CA ASP A 312 6.84 -10.96 6.41
C ASP A 312 7.56 -11.84 5.38
N ARG A 313 7.04 -11.86 4.16
CA ARG A 313 7.55 -12.73 3.10
C ARG A 313 7.93 -11.92 1.88
N LEU A 314 9.17 -12.09 1.40
CA LEU A 314 9.57 -11.66 0.08
C LEU A 314 9.63 -12.90 -0.82
N LEU A 315 8.87 -12.86 -1.90
CA LEU A 315 8.68 -13.97 -2.82
C LEU A 315 9.31 -13.62 -4.16
N TYR A 316 10.37 -14.34 -4.52
CA TYR A 316 11.04 -14.20 -5.81
C TYR A 316 10.27 -14.94 -6.89
N ASN A 317 9.95 -14.26 -7.97
CA ASN A 317 9.16 -14.81 -9.07
C ASN A 317 9.96 -15.83 -9.90
N ARG A 318 9.40 -17.01 -10.11
CA ARG A 318 9.93 -18.13 -10.88
C ARG A 318 8.95 -18.60 -11.95
N SER A 319 7.99 -17.76 -12.25
CA SER A 319 6.88 -18.08 -13.15
C SER A 319 7.34 -18.17 -14.60
N LYS A 320 6.47 -18.70 -15.40
CA LYS A 320 6.54 -18.69 -16.86
C LYS A 320 5.11 -18.68 -17.41
N PRO A 321 4.88 -18.26 -18.65
CA PRO A 321 3.54 -18.21 -19.23
C PRO A 321 2.73 -19.49 -18.97
N GLY A 322 1.58 -19.32 -18.32
CA GLY A 322 0.68 -20.41 -17.91
C GLY A 322 0.99 -21.05 -16.54
N GLU A 323 2.05 -20.65 -15.85
CA GLU A 323 2.41 -21.19 -14.53
C GLU A 323 2.93 -20.11 -13.58
N ILE A 324 2.12 -19.74 -12.57
CA ILE A 324 2.56 -18.84 -11.49
C ILE A 324 3.31 -19.65 -10.44
N LYS A 325 4.54 -19.23 -10.14
CA LYS A 325 5.42 -19.90 -9.19
C LYS A 325 6.36 -18.93 -8.49
N PHE A 326 6.47 -19.05 -7.19
CA PHE A 326 7.38 -18.25 -6.37
C PHE A 326 8.34 -19.11 -5.56
N SER A 327 9.48 -18.53 -5.18
CA SER A 327 10.39 -19.06 -4.16
C SER A 327 10.59 -18.04 -3.06
N LEU A 328 10.56 -18.49 -1.79
CA LEU A 328 10.85 -17.64 -0.66
C LEU A 328 12.32 -17.19 -0.70
N VAL A 329 12.55 -15.89 -0.45
CA VAL A 329 13.88 -15.34 -0.21
C VAL A 329 13.91 -14.70 1.16
N GLU A 330 15.03 -14.84 1.87
CA GLU A 330 15.17 -14.38 3.25
C GLU A 330 16.45 -13.56 3.40
N GLY A 331 16.42 -12.57 4.29
CA GLY A 331 17.57 -11.75 4.62
C GLY A 331 18.69 -12.57 5.27
N VAL A 332 19.92 -12.16 5.03
CA VAL A 332 21.09 -12.84 5.59
C VAL A 332 21.29 -12.45 7.05
N ARG A 333 21.18 -13.43 7.95
CA ARG A 333 21.42 -13.21 9.37
C ARG A 333 22.90 -13.09 9.69
N THR A 334 23.23 -12.10 10.52
CA THR A 334 24.56 -11.96 11.10
C THR A 334 24.47 -12.03 12.63
N PRO A 335 25.56 -12.32 13.37
CA PRO A 335 25.54 -12.37 14.83
C PRO A 335 25.15 -11.06 15.54
N ILE A 336 25.24 -9.93 14.85
CA ILE A 336 24.99 -8.59 15.39
C ILE A 336 23.63 -8.01 14.97
N ILE A 337 22.95 -8.60 13.98
CA ILE A 337 21.63 -8.15 13.54
C ILE A 337 20.55 -9.03 14.20
N PRO A 338 19.61 -8.47 14.96
CA PRO A 338 18.49 -9.23 15.51
C PRO A 338 17.66 -9.89 14.39
N LYS A 339 17.09 -11.06 14.69
CA LYS A 339 16.22 -11.76 13.71
C LYS A 339 14.99 -10.92 13.31
N SER A 340 14.46 -10.12 14.24
CA SER A 340 13.35 -9.18 14.01
C SER A 340 13.71 -7.97 13.14
N LYS A 341 14.97 -7.85 12.72
CA LYS A 341 15.46 -6.83 11.78
C LYS A 341 15.87 -7.44 10.43
N THR A 342 15.51 -8.68 10.19
CA THR A 342 15.92 -9.44 9.01
C THR A 342 14.70 -10.03 8.33
N ILE A 343 14.49 -9.71 7.06
CA ILE A 343 13.33 -10.14 6.26
C ILE A 343 13.15 -11.67 6.37
N GLY A 344 11.93 -12.13 6.63
CA GLY A 344 11.56 -13.54 6.62
C GLY A 344 11.87 -14.33 7.89
N HIS A 345 12.63 -13.78 8.85
CA HIS A 345 13.12 -14.55 10.02
C HIS A 345 12.27 -14.44 11.28
N ASP A 346 11.52 -13.37 11.46
CA ASP A 346 10.65 -13.17 12.63
C ASP A 346 9.44 -12.31 12.25
N SER A 347 8.42 -12.35 13.08
CA SER A 347 7.33 -11.38 13.00
C SER A 347 7.83 -10.01 13.44
N PHE A 348 7.55 -9.00 12.64
CA PHE A 348 7.71 -7.61 13.03
C PHE A 348 6.45 -6.77 12.74
N LYS A 349 5.32 -7.44 12.55
CA LYS A 349 3.99 -6.84 12.36
C LYS A 349 3.94 -5.85 11.21
N GLY A 350 4.36 -6.31 10.03
CA GLY A 350 4.24 -5.53 8.81
C GLY A 350 2.77 -5.19 8.52
N MET A 351 2.47 -3.91 8.32
CA MET A 351 1.11 -3.43 8.10
C MET A 351 0.87 -3.01 6.66
N GLY A 352 1.80 -2.28 6.09
CA GLY A 352 1.81 -1.81 4.72
C GLY A 352 3.23 -1.53 4.27
N LEU A 353 3.41 -1.44 2.96
CA LEU A 353 4.73 -1.21 2.38
C LEU A 353 4.64 -0.52 1.03
N ASP A 354 5.75 0.07 0.64
CA ASP A 354 5.96 0.57 -0.71
C ASP A 354 7.43 0.42 -1.13
N PHE A 355 7.67 0.40 -2.44
CA PHE A 355 8.99 0.35 -3.05
C PHE A 355 9.36 1.72 -3.63
N GLY A 356 10.61 2.11 -3.45
CA GLY A 356 11.16 3.33 -4.04
C GLY A 356 12.69 3.31 -3.98
N ASP A 357 13.35 3.97 -4.90
CA ASP A 357 14.81 4.15 -4.90
C ASP A 357 15.16 5.33 -3.97
N LEU A 358 15.32 5.05 -2.68
CA LEU A 358 15.49 6.08 -1.64
C LEU A 358 16.88 6.72 -1.64
N ASN A 359 17.88 6.05 -2.22
CA ASN A 359 19.26 6.53 -2.27
C ASN A 359 19.73 6.98 -3.67
N GLY A 360 18.94 6.72 -4.72
CA GLY A 360 19.26 7.12 -6.10
C GLY A 360 20.29 6.22 -6.78
N ASP A 361 20.40 4.95 -6.37
CA ASP A 361 21.34 3.98 -6.96
C ASP A 361 20.75 3.16 -8.12
N GLY A 362 19.45 3.29 -8.39
CA GLY A 362 18.74 2.60 -9.46
C GLY A 362 18.26 1.19 -9.08
N ILE A 363 18.19 0.89 -7.79
CA ILE A 363 17.63 -0.35 -7.24
C ILE A 363 16.52 0.01 -6.27
N TYR A 364 15.43 -0.75 -6.26
CA TYR A 364 14.35 -0.51 -5.32
C TYR A 364 14.74 -0.86 -3.87
N ASP A 365 14.51 0.10 -2.98
CA ASP A 365 14.46 -0.06 -1.54
C ASP A 365 13.01 -0.28 -1.10
N MET A 366 12.80 -0.67 0.16
CA MET A 366 11.48 -0.92 0.72
C MET A 366 11.27 -0.13 2.00
N PHE A 367 10.08 0.43 2.17
CA PHE A 367 9.66 0.93 3.47
C PHE A 367 8.46 0.12 3.95
N VAL A 368 8.61 -0.53 5.12
CA VAL A 368 7.55 -1.34 5.75
C VAL A 368 7.12 -0.66 7.03
N SER A 369 5.84 -0.33 7.13
CA SER A 369 5.26 0.25 8.34
C SER A 369 5.02 -0.79 9.42
N ASN A 370 5.10 -0.37 10.69
CA ASN A 370 4.98 -1.24 11.83
C ASN A 370 4.34 -0.52 13.03
N ILE A 371 4.13 -1.23 14.13
CA ILE A 371 3.70 -0.67 15.42
C ILE A 371 4.92 -0.10 16.12
N THR A 372 5.04 1.23 16.14
CA THR A 372 6.21 1.93 16.69
C THR A 372 5.85 2.86 17.86
N THR A 373 4.80 2.54 18.61
CA THR A 373 4.35 3.35 19.73
C THR A 373 5.03 2.97 21.04
N SER A 374 5.32 3.98 21.86
CA SER A 374 6.17 3.87 23.06
C SER A 374 5.66 2.90 24.15
N PHE A 375 4.41 2.49 24.14
CA PHE A 375 3.81 1.62 25.17
C PHE A 375 3.16 0.36 24.58
N GLY A 376 3.27 0.17 23.26
CA GLY A 376 2.84 -1.03 22.57
C GLY A 376 3.95 -2.10 22.59
N ILE A 377 3.82 -3.07 21.71
CA ILE A 377 4.93 -3.94 21.35
C ILE A 377 5.84 -3.07 20.47
N GLU A 378 6.67 -2.26 21.11
CA GLU A 378 7.47 -1.26 20.41
C GLU A 378 8.51 -1.94 19.52
N GLU A 379 8.25 -1.86 18.22
CA GLU A 379 9.20 -2.23 17.18
C GLU A 379 9.57 -0.96 16.40
N SER A 380 10.25 -1.06 15.28
CA SER A 380 10.48 0.09 14.40
C SER A 380 9.78 -0.13 13.07
N ASN A 381 9.47 0.95 12.35
CA ASN A 381 9.34 0.84 10.90
C ASN A 381 10.63 0.28 10.33
N PHE A 382 10.57 -0.27 9.15
CA PHE A 382 11.75 -0.74 8.43
C PHE A 382 11.97 0.08 7.17
N GLN A 383 13.18 0.57 7.01
CA GLN A 383 13.69 1.11 5.76
C GLN A 383 14.77 0.15 5.28
N PHE A 384 14.34 -0.84 4.52
CA PHE A 384 15.21 -1.86 3.95
C PHE A 384 15.91 -1.30 2.72
N MET A 385 17.18 -0.96 2.88
CA MET A 385 18.04 -0.46 1.81
C MET A 385 18.74 -1.62 1.13
N SER A 386 18.76 -1.63 -0.21
CA SER A 386 19.46 -2.64 -0.97
C SER A 386 20.97 -2.63 -0.69
N THR A 387 21.55 -3.82 -0.58
CA THR A 387 23.00 -4.03 -0.47
C THR A 387 23.59 -4.70 -1.72
N ALA A 388 22.79 -4.83 -2.77
CA ALA A 388 23.23 -5.32 -4.06
C ALA A 388 24.10 -4.24 -4.76
N LYS A 389 25.08 -4.68 -5.53
CA LYS A 389 25.97 -3.77 -6.26
C LYS A 389 25.34 -3.24 -7.54
N ASP A 390 24.50 -4.03 -8.14
CA ASP A 390 23.78 -3.78 -9.38
C ASP A 390 22.67 -4.83 -9.56
N GLN A 391 21.84 -4.68 -10.60
CA GLN A 391 20.75 -5.61 -10.90
C GLN A 391 21.23 -7.06 -11.12
N ALA A 392 22.42 -7.27 -11.66
CA ALA A 392 22.95 -8.62 -11.89
C ALA A 392 23.32 -9.32 -10.57
N ASP A 393 23.92 -8.58 -9.62
CA ASP A 393 24.21 -9.07 -8.27
C ASP A 393 22.91 -9.35 -7.50
N LEU A 394 21.92 -8.45 -7.63
CA LEU A 394 20.60 -8.62 -7.02
C LEU A 394 19.93 -9.92 -7.51
N ARG A 395 19.82 -10.09 -8.82
CA ARG A 395 19.27 -11.30 -9.45
C ARG A 395 20.00 -12.57 -8.99
N ALA A 396 21.33 -12.52 -8.93
CA ALA A 396 22.14 -13.65 -8.49
C ALA A 396 21.89 -14.03 -7.02
N LYS A 397 21.65 -13.07 -6.14
CA LYS A 397 21.33 -13.28 -4.72
C LYS A 397 19.91 -13.81 -4.55
N LEU A 398 18.91 -13.16 -5.15
CA LEU A 398 17.52 -13.63 -5.14
C LEU A 398 17.42 -15.06 -5.68
N GLY A 399 18.18 -15.35 -6.76
CA GLY A 399 18.27 -16.68 -7.34
C GLY A 399 18.77 -17.76 -6.39
N LYS A 400 19.52 -17.40 -5.35
CA LYS A 400 20.02 -18.29 -4.28
C LYS A 400 19.12 -18.33 -3.05
N GLY A 401 18.03 -17.56 -3.01
CA GLY A 401 17.15 -17.43 -1.84
C GLY A 401 17.58 -16.35 -0.85
N GLU A 402 18.49 -15.45 -1.24
CA GLU A 402 18.98 -14.38 -0.39
C GLU A 402 18.27 -13.05 -0.73
N ALA A 403 17.66 -12.40 0.26
CA ALA A 403 17.12 -11.05 0.19
C ALA A 403 18.18 -10.03 0.62
N PRO A 404 18.84 -9.32 -0.31
CA PRO A 404 19.98 -8.47 0.01
C PRO A 404 19.55 -7.05 0.43
N TRP A 405 18.71 -6.94 1.44
CA TRP A 405 18.29 -5.68 2.04
C TRP A 405 18.59 -5.64 3.53
N GLU A 406 19.03 -4.50 4.02
CA GLU A 406 19.31 -4.24 5.43
C GLU A 406 18.46 -3.08 5.96
N ASP A 407 17.90 -3.23 7.16
CA ASP A 407 17.18 -2.15 7.82
C ASP A 407 18.10 -0.99 8.22
N ARG A 408 17.77 0.20 7.73
CA ARG A 408 18.46 1.47 8.01
C ARG A 408 17.54 2.51 8.65
N SER A 409 16.35 2.12 9.09
CA SER A 409 15.33 3.04 9.62
C SER A 409 15.80 3.90 10.79
N ALA A 410 16.59 3.33 11.71
CA ALA A 410 17.15 4.09 12.83
C ALA A 410 18.18 5.15 12.37
N GLN A 411 19.06 4.79 11.43
CA GLN A 411 20.06 5.70 10.86
C GLN A 411 19.41 6.77 9.99
N ALA A 412 18.36 6.41 9.26
CA ALA A 412 17.59 7.31 8.42
C ALA A 412 16.60 8.20 9.18
N SER A 413 16.41 7.99 10.49
CA SER A 413 15.44 8.71 11.34
C SER A 413 13.97 8.44 10.96
N THR A 414 13.66 7.31 10.37
CA THR A 414 12.31 6.90 9.96
C THR A 414 11.72 5.78 10.85
N ALA A 415 12.46 5.34 11.86
CA ALA A 415 12.13 4.19 12.70
C ALA A 415 10.83 4.35 13.50
N TRP A 416 10.44 5.58 13.86
CA TRP A 416 9.32 5.81 14.77
C TRP A 416 8.32 6.83 14.22
N SER A 417 7.04 6.45 14.22
CA SER A 417 5.93 7.29 13.75
C SER A 417 4.65 7.09 14.55
N GLY A 418 4.39 5.87 15.00
CA GLY A 418 3.15 5.48 15.67
C GLY A 418 2.70 4.07 15.27
N TRP A 419 1.43 3.75 15.43
CA TRP A 419 0.85 2.50 14.92
C TRP A 419 0.64 2.65 13.40
N GLY A 420 1.62 2.18 12.63
CA GLY A 420 1.66 2.36 11.18
C GLY A 420 0.62 1.52 10.42
N TRP A 421 0.25 2.00 9.23
CA TRP A 421 -0.61 1.31 8.27
C TRP A 421 -0.04 1.51 6.87
N ASP A 422 -0.81 2.08 5.95
CA ASP A 422 -0.39 2.27 4.57
C ASP A 422 0.80 3.24 4.41
N VAL A 423 1.55 3.06 3.33
CA VAL A 423 2.74 3.86 2.99
C VAL A 423 2.66 4.26 1.53
N LYS A 424 3.09 5.50 1.22
CA LYS A 424 3.39 5.94 -0.14
C LYS A 424 4.74 6.63 -0.18
N ILE A 425 5.58 6.20 -1.11
CA ILE A 425 6.89 6.77 -1.40
C ILE A 425 6.78 7.53 -2.72
N ASP A 426 6.85 8.87 -2.67
CA ASP A 426 6.65 9.72 -3.84
C ASP A 426 7.47 11.02 -3.73
N ASP A 427 7.70 11.71 -4.86
CA ASP A 427 8.34 13.03 -4.91
C ASP A 427 7.28 14.13 -5.00
N PHE A 428 6.81 14.61 -3.85
CA PHE A 428 5.72 15.60 -3.78
C PHE A 428 6.10 17.03 -4.18
N ASN A 429 7.38 17.35 -4.26
CA ASN A 429 7.84 18.71 -4.63
C ASN A 429 8.75 18.71 -5.86
N ASN A 430 8.83 17.60 -6.58
CA ASN A 430 9.62 17.43 -7.80
C ASN A 430 11.12 17.71 -7.63
N SER A 431 11.63 17.58 -6.41
CA SER A 431 13.06 17.82 -6.12
C SER A 431 13.96 16.70 -6.63
N GLY A 432 13.40 15.54 -6.91
CA GLY A 432 14.08 14.29 -7.20
C GLY A 432 14.48 13.51 -5.95
N ASP A 433 14.08 13.97 -4.77
CA ASP A 433 14.20 13.24 -3.51
C ASP A 433 12.83 12.71 -3.09
N LEU A 434 12.75 11.41 -2.84
CA LEU A 434 11.51 10.77 -2.42
C LEU A 434 11.19 11.09 -0.96
N ALA A 435 9.93 11.43 -0.68
CA ALA A 435 9.37 11.53 0.65
C ALA A 435 8.54 10.29 0.96
N ILE A 436 8.26 10.04 2.24
CA ILE A 436 7.49 8.87 2.71
C ILE A 436 6.29 9.38 3.50
N ALA A 437 5.08 9.21 2.98
CA ALA A 437 3.84 9.43 3.70
C ALA A 437 3.39 8.11 4.34
N GLN A 438 3.04 8.15 5.64
CA GLN A 438 2.63 6.94 6.38
C GLN A 438 1.35 7.21 7.17
N ALA A 439 0.33 6.39 6.94
CA ALA A 439 -0.88 6.35 7.74
C ALA A 439 -0.60 5.76 9.13
N THR A 440 -1.24 6.32 10.16
CA THR A 440 -1.04 5.91 11.56
C THR A 440 -2.31 5.94 12.39
N GLY A 441 -2.25 5.31 13.56
CA GLY A 441 -3.32 5.29 14.57
C GLY A 441 -4.19 4.04 14.49
N PHE A 442 -4.90 3.69 15.58
CA PHE A 442 -5.70 2.46 15.59
C PHE A 442 -7.13 2.69 16.12
N VAL A 443 -7.42 2.40 17.37
CA VAL A 443 -8.75 2.56 17.97
C VAL A 443 -8.81 3.87 18.73
N LYS A 444 -9.73 4.77 18.36
CA LYS A 444 -9.89 6.08 19.00
C LYS A 444 -10.99 6.07 20.05
N GLY A 445 -10.68 6.56 21.24
CA GLY A 445 -11.58 6.71 22.36
C GLY A 445 -10.96 7.52 23.47
N ASP A 446 -11.61 7.53 24.64
CA ASP A 446 -11.18 8.31 25.82
C ASP A 446 -10.52 7.46 26.90
N VAL A 447 -10.68 6.12 26.85
CA VAL A 447 -10.19 5.20 27.88
C VAL A 447 -8.91 4.51 27.40
N ASN A 448 -7.77 4.93 27.90
CA ASN A 448 -6.47 4.34 27.55
C ASN A 448 -6.40 2.85 27.88
N ARG A 449 -6.16 2.03 26.85
CA ARG A 449 -6.02 0.57 26.96
C ARG A 449 -4.59 0.05 26.76
N TRP A 450 -3.61 0.91 26.60
CA TRP A 450 -2.21 0.51 26.48
C TRP A 450 -1.71 -0.44 27.60
N PRO A 451 -2.02 -0.19 28.89
CA PRO A 451 -1.55 -1.09 29.96
C PRO A 451 -2.04 -2.53 29.80
N VAL A 452 -3.24 -2.71 29.22
CA VAL A 452 -3.84 -4.05 29.02
C VAL A 452 -3.22 -4.77 27.84
N LEU A 453 -2.74 -4.04 26.82
CA LEU A 453 -2.06 -4.64 25.67
C LEU A 453 -0.68 -5.21 26.01
N GLN A 454 0.00 -4.66 27.00
CA GLN A 454 1.26 -5.22 27.47
C GLN A 454 1.10 -6.62 28.03
N GLU A 455 -0.07 -6.94 28.60
CA GLU A 455 -0.39 -8.30 29.04
C GLU A 455 -0.45 -9.27 27.86
N LEU A 456 -1.01 -8.82 26.71
CA LEU A 456 -1.07 -9.61 25.49
C LEU A 456 0.33 -9.91 24.93
N ALA A 457 1.23 -8.91 24.93
CA ALA A 457 2.59 -9.05 24.43
C ALA A 457 3.41 -10.09 25.21
N THR A 458 3.07 -10.32 26.48
CA THR A 458 3.71 -11.31 27.35
C THR A 458 2.90 -12.61 27.47
N ALA A 459 1.76 -12.73 26.77
CA ALA A 459 0.91 -13.91 26.81
C ALA A 459 1.60 -15.12 26.16
N ASN A 460 1.27 -16.30 26.66
CA ASN A 460 1.72 -17.56 26.07
C ASN A 460 0.94 -17.85 24.79
N ASP A 461 1.61 -18.27 23.72
CA ASP A 461 1.01 -18.65 22.44
C ASP A 461 -0.17 -19.63 22.61
N GLY A 462 -0.10 -20.54 23.58
CA GLY A 462 -1.17 -21.51 23.84
C GLY A 462 -2.53 -20.91 24.21
N VAL A 463 -2.62 -19.65 24.61
CA VAL A 463 -3.89 -18.98 24.96
C VAL A 463 -4.34 -17.95 23.91
N LEU A 464 -3.44 -17.48 23.05
CA LEU A 464 -3.71 -16.40 22.07
C LEU A 464 -4.83 -16.75 21.10
N ARG A 465 -4.87 -17.97 20.61
CA ARG A 465 -5.88 -18.45 19.65
C ARG A 465 -7.31 -18.32 20.16
N ASN A 466 -7.51 -18.33 21.48
CA ASN A 466 -8.82 -18.17 22.07
C ASN A 466 -9.18 -16.68 22.22
N PRO A 467 -10.20 -16.16 21.54
CA PRO A 467 -10.59 -14.74 21.64
C PRO A 467 -10.82 -14.28 23.10
N HIS A 468 -11.36 -15.13 23.98
CA HIS A 468 -11.60 -14.76 25.38
C HIS A 468 -10.35 -14.44 26.20
N SER A 469 -9.18 -14.87 25.72
CA SER A 469 -7.90 -14.55 26.38
C SER A 469 -7.38 -13.16 26.03
N TRP A 470 -8.00 -12.49 25.05
CA TRP A 470 -7.61 -11.15 24.65
C TRP A 470 -8.19 -10.09 25.58
N PRO A 471 -7.43 -9.02 25.85
CA PRO A 471 -7.89 -7.95 26.69
C PRO A 471 -9.07 -7.21 26.06
N LYS A 472 -9.97 -6.70 26.91
CA LYS A 472 -11.15 -5.98 26.48
C LYS A 472 -10.76 -4.66 25.78
N VAL A 473 -11.23 -4.49 24.52
CA VAL A 473 -11.14 -3.25 23.74
C VAL A 473 -12.48 -3.02 23.03
N ARG A 474 -13.29 -2.08 23.53
CA ARG A 474 -14.65 -1.80 23.05
C ARG A 474 -14.81 -0.36 22.63
N ALA A 475 -15.99 -0.01 22.12
CA ALA A 475 -16.34 1.37 21.80
C ALA A 475 -16.05 2.30 22.98
N GLY A 476 -15.33 3.40 22.74
CA GLY A 476 -14.85 4.35 23.76
C GLY A 476 -13.48 4.03 24.36
N ASP A 477 -12.94 2.86 24.11
CA ASP A 477 -11.56 2.52 24.49
C ASP A 477 -10.56 3.14 23.47
N ASP A 478 -9.38 3.53 23.94
CA ASP A 478 -8.30 4.10 23.12
C ASP A 478 -7.07 3.18 23.08
N VAL A 479 -6.63 2.93 21.84
CA VAL A 479 -5.35 2.28 21.54
C VAL A 479 -4.74 3.02 20.36
N ALA A 480 -3.79 3.90 20.59
CA ALA A 480 -3.17 4.71 19.54
C ALA A 480 -4.15 5.59 18.72
N GLY A 481 -5.32 5.90 19.24
CA GLY A 481 -6.38 6.59 18.50
C GLY A 481 -6.14 8.08 18.25
N HIS A 482 -5.19 8.69 18.95
CA HIS A 482 -4.82 10.09 18.82
C HIS A 482 -3.50 10.32 18.08
N GLN A 483 -2.98 9.32 17.42
CA GLN A 483 -1.79 9.43 16.59
C GLN A 483 -2.09 10.16 15.28
N THR A 484 -1.05 10.69 14.67
CA THR A 484 -1.15 11.57 13.50
C THR A 484 -0.39 10.97 12.33
N LEU A 485 -0.87 11.19 11.11
CA LEU A 485 -0.13 10.85 9.90
C LEU A 485 1.32 11.31 10.00
N ALA A 486 2.28 10.51 9.53
CA ALA A 486 3.67 10.90 9.39
C ALA A 486 4.00 11.25 7.94
N PHE A 487 4.83 12.27 7.77
CA PHE A 487 5.36 12.70 6.48
C PHE A 487 6.86 12.93 6.64
N PHE A 488 7.64 11.96 6.17
CA PHE A 488 9.09 11.99 6.24
C PHE A 488 9.66 12.60 4.97
N ALA A 489 10.27 13.78 5.09
CA ALA A 489 10.98 14.44 4.00
C ALA A 489 12.49 14.36 4.20
N LYS A 490 13.22 14.25 3.09
CA LYS A 490 14.68 14.06 3.10
C LYS A 490 15.40 15.32 3.57
N THR A 491 16.35 15.15 4.47
CA THR A 491 17.22 16.21 4.98
C THR A 491 18.47 16.35 4.09
N PRO A 492 19.19 17.49 4.15
CA PRO A 492 20.38 17.70 3.33
C PRO A 492 21.52 16.70 3.58
N ASP A 493 21.55 16.05 4.74
CA ASP A 493 22.52 14.99 5.07
C ASP A 493 22.06 13.58 4.67
N GLY A 494 20.93 13.46 3.95
CA GLY A 494 20.40 12.20 3.42
C GLY A 494 19.55 11.39 4.39
N ARG A 495 19.31 11.89 5.61
CA ARG A 495 18.33 11.33 6.55
C ARG A 495 16.92 11.84 6.24
N TYR A 496 15.98 11.60 7.13
CA TYR A 496 14.60 12.06 7.03
C TYR A 496 14.19 12.82 8.30
N ALA A 497 13.26 13.76 8.12
CA ALA A 497 12.57 14.45 9.21
C ALA A 497 11.06 14.29 9.04
N ASN A 498 10.35 13.94 10.11
CA ASN A 498 8.89 13.91 10.09
C ASN A 498 8.37 15.35 10.25
N ILE A 499 7.92 15.93 9.16
CA ILE A 499 7.43 17.31 9.07
C ILE A 499 5.88 17.41 8.98
N ALA A 500 5.16 16.32 9.22
CA ALA A 500 3.69 16.31 9.11
C ALA A 500 3.01 17.41 9.93
N LYS A 501 3.56 17.72 11.12
CA LYS A 501 3.04 18.79 11.98
C LYS A 501 3.23 20.18 11.33
N ASP A 502 4.38 20.41 10.74
CA ASP A 502 4.72 21.68 10.12
C ASP A 502 3.89 21.93 8.86
N LEU A 503 3.43 20.85 8.20
CA LEU A 503 2.57 20.88 7.02
C LEU A 503 1.06 20.88 7.34
N GLY A 504 0.65 20.85 8.61
CA GLY A 504 -0.78 20.76 8.99
C GLY A 504 -1.41 19.38 8.70
N LEU A 505 -0.62 18.36 8.39
CA LEU A 505 -1.08 16.99 8.15
C LEU A 505 -1.29 16.19 9.44
N ALA A 506 -0.74 16.65 10.56
CA ALA A 506 -0.75 15.96 11.84
C ALA A 506 -2.08 16.14 12.58
N ILE A 507 -3.16 15.62 12.03
CA ILE A 507 -4.48 15.60 12.65
C ILE A 507 -4.62 14.33 13.49
N PRO A 508 -5.06 14.41 14.79
CA PRO A 508 -5.14 13.27 15.69
C PRO A 508 -6.37 12.38 15.42
N VAL A 509 -6.36 11.73 14.27
CA VAL A 509 -7.41 10.81 13.78
C VAL A 509 -6.74 9.61 13.15
N PRO A 510 -7.16 8.38 13.47
CA PRO A 510 -6.61 7.19 12.84
C PRO A 510 -6.78 7.21 11.32
N THR A 511 -5.69 7.02 10.61
CA THR A 511 -5.65 6.93 9.14
C THR A 511 -5.34 5.50 8.71
N ARG A 512 -5.75 5.09 7.49
CA ARG A 512 -5.55 3.73 6.98
C ARG A 512 -4.95 3.73 5.59
N GLY A 513 -5.72 4.14 4.58
CA GLY A 513 -5.30 4.16 3.19
C GLY A 513 -4.79 5.53 2.78
N LEU A 514 -3.75 5.55 1.97
CA LEU A 514 -3.20 6.73 1.31
C LEU A 514 -3.23 6.53 -0.21
N ALA A 515 -3.66 7.54 -0.96
CA ALA A 515 -3.62 7.51 -2.41
C ALA A 515 -2.96 8.78 -2.94
N THR A 516 -2.15 8.64 -3.98
CA THR A 516 -1.43 9.74 -4.62
C THR A 516 -1.71 9.77 -6.12
N GLY A 517 -1.75 10.97 -6.68
CA GLY A 517 -1.96 11.24 -8.10
C GLY A 517 -1.97 12.75 -8.34
N ASP A 518 -1.72 13.17 -9.56
CA ASP A 518 -1.86 14.57 -9.98
C ASP A 518 -3.30 14.78 -10.48
N ALA A 519 -4.16 15.29 -9.60
CA ALA A 519 -5.60 15.37 -9.86
C ALA A 519 -6.00 16.55 -10.72
N ASP A 520 -5.20 17.62 -10.80
CA ASP A 520 -5.50 18.80 -11.60
C ASP A 520 -4.56 19.01 -12.80
N GLY A 521 -3.57 18.13 -12.97
CA GLY A 521 -2.64 18.11 -14.09
C GLY A 521 -1.53 19.16 -13.98
N ASP A 522 -1.28 19.67 -12.77
CA ASP A 522 -0.31 20.74 -12.54
C ASP A 522 1.13 20.22 -12.32
N GLY A 523 1.31 18.90 -12.29
CA GLY A 523 2.58 18.22 -12.13
C GLY A 523 3.01 18.06 -10.68
N ARG A 524 2.14 18.26 -9.70
CA ARG A 524 2.38 17.98 -8.30
C ARG A 524 1.45 16.87 -7.82
N LEU A 525 2.01 15.89 -7.12
CA LEU A 525 1.22 14.79 -6.59
C LEU A 525 0.39 15.26 -5.40
N ASP A 526 -0.93 15.13 -5.52
CA ASP A 526 -1.88 15.30 -4.42
C ASP A 526 -1.92 14.08 -3.52
N LEU A 527 -2.49 14.23 -2.30
CA LEU A 527 -2.61 13.17 -1.32
C LEU A 527 -4.05 13.03 -0.84
N ALA A 528 -4.66 11.87 -1.07
CA ALA A 528 -5.95 11.52 -0.50
C ALA A 528 -5.78 10.53 0.67
N VAL A 529 -6.49 10.74 1.77
CA VAL A 529 -6.32 10.02 3.03
C VAL A 529 -7.65 9.47 3.52
N ALA A 530 -7.74 8.15 3.62
CA ALA A 530 -8.84 7.46 4.28
C ALA A 530 -8.65 7.45 5.80
N ARG A 531 -9.70 7.78 6.54
CA ARG A 531 -9.71 7.86 8.00
C ARG A 531 -10.64 6.81 8.60
N GLN A 532 -10.19 6.16 9.65
CA GLN A 532 -11.00 5.16 10.34
C GLN A 532 -12.07 5.84 11.19
N TRP A 533 -13.33 5.58 10.88
CA TRP A 533 -14.52 6.14 11.55
C TRP A 533 -14.64 7.68 11.46
N ASP A 534 -13.93 8.31 10.52
CA ASP A 534 -13.99 9.75 10.28
C ASP A 534 -14.07 10.06 8.78
N GLU A 535 -14.34 11.31 8.41
CA GLU A 535 -14.41 11.71 7.00
C GLU A 535 -13.04 11.62 6.33
N PRO A 536 -12.96 11.01 5.14
CA PRO A 536 -11.75 11.05 4.35
C PRO A 536 -11.42 12.49 3.95
N VAL A 537 -10.16 12.77 3.69
CA VAL A 537 -9.70 14.12 3.32
C VAL A 537 -8.82 14.06 2.09
N PHE A 538 -8.93 15.05 1.24
CA PHE A 538 -8.04 15.30 0.12
C PHE A 538 -7.13 16.48 0.47
N TYR A 539 -5.84 16.32 0.26
CA TYR A 539 -4.84 17.37 0.42
C TYR A 539 -4.30 17.74 -0.96
N ARG A 540 -4.73 18.91 -1.45
CA ARG A 540 -4.18 19.48 -2.69
C ARG A 540 -2.75 19.93 -2.42
N ASN A 541 -1.85 19.52 -3.30
CA ASN A 541 -0.45 19.90 -3.21
C ASN A 541 -0.23 21.27 -3.85
N GLU A 542 0.10 22.25 -3.03
CA GLU A 542 0.41 23.62 -3.43
C GLU A 542 1.87 23.97 -3.14
N SER A 543 2.77 22.98 -3.17
CA SER A 543 4.21 23.16 -2.89
C SER A 543 4.78 24.30 -3.72
N PRO A 544 5.44 25.26 -3.07
CA PRO A 544 6.00 26.45 -3.75
C PRO A 544 7.25 26.05 -4.55
N SER A 545 7.41 26.62 -5.74
CA SER A 545 8.59 26.45 -6.57
C SER A 545 8.98 24.97 -6.79
N PRO A 546 8.06 24.10 -7.24
CA PRO A 546 8.37 22.71 -7.50
C PRO A 546 9.45 22.60 -8.57
N GLY A 547 10.25 21.52 -8.51
CA GLY A 547 11.17 21.18 -9.59
C GLY A 547 10.45 20.81 -10.88
N ALA A 548 11.20 20.58 -11.94
CA ALA A 548 10.66 19.97 -13.15
C ALA A 548 10.24 18.51 -12.85
N PHE A 549 9.30 18.00 -13.64
CA PHE A 549 8.84 16.62 -13.54
C PHE A 549 8.70 15.96 -14.91
N LEU A 550 8.68 14.65 -14.93
CA LEU A 550 8.24 13.84 -16.05
C LEU A 550 7.04 13.01 -15.61
N GLY A 551 5.89 13.25 -16.23
CA GLY A 551 4.68 12.44 -16.03
C GLY A 551 4.45 11.54 -17.26
N LEU A 552 4.16 10.26 -17.06
CA LEU A 552 3.94 9.31 -18.14
C LEU A 552 2.63 8.55 -17.91
N LYS A 553 1.76 8.59 -18.95
CA LYS A 553 0.60 7.73 -19.09
C LYS A 553 0.95 6.63 -20.08
N LEU A 554 1.20 5.43 -19.56
CA LEU A 554 1.66 4.29 -20.34
C LEU A 554 0.50 3.32 -20.55
N THR A 555 0.01 3.19 -21.79
CA THR A 555 -1.11 2.31 -22.16
C THR A 555 -0.68 1.31 -23.22
N HIS A 556 -1.29 0.11 -23.18
CA HIS A 556 -1.10 -0.88 -24.25
C HIS A 556 -1.58 -0.35 -25.62
N ASP A 557 -0.91 -0.78 -26.70
CA ASP A 557 -1.34 -0.52 -28.09
C ASP A 557 -2.44 -1.52 -28.49
N ASP A 558 -3.62 -1.38 -27.86
CA ASP A 558 -4.78 -2.25 -28.07
C ASP A 558 -5.57 -1.76 -29.31
N THR A 559 -4.99 -1.90 -30.51
CA THR A 559 -5.61 -1.47 -31.77
C THR A 559 -6.95 -2.16 -32.08
N ALA A 560 -7.26 -3.26 -31.42
CA ALA A 560 -8.52 -3.99 -31.54
C ALA A 560 -9.68 -3.39 -30.73
N ALA A 561 -9.42 -2.60 -29.70
CA ALA A 561 -10.44 -1.97 -28.84
C ALA A 561 -10.92 -0.60 -29.34
N THR A 562 -10.27 -0.01 -30.35
CA THR A 562 -10.57 1.35 -30.85
C THR A 562 -11.68 1.41 -31.90
N GLY A 563 -12.85 0.86 -31.59
CA GLY A 563 -14.08 1.37 -32.20
C GLY A 563 -14.28 2.81 -31.68
N THR A 564 -14.50 3.79 -32.56
CA THR A 564 -14.85 5.15 -32.12
C THR A 564 -15.97 5.06 -31.10
N PRO A 565 -15.78 5.55 -29.86
CA PRO A 565 -16.83 5.49 -28.84
C PRO A 565 -18.11 6.13 -29.38
N ALA A 566 -19.26 5.54 -29.10
CA ALA A 566 -20.53 6.13 -29.49
C ALA A 566 -20.63 7.53 -28.87
N ALA A 567 -21.16 8.50 -29.58
CA ALA A 567 -21.24 9.86 -29.07
C ALA A 567 -21.94 9.93 -27.71
N GLY A 568 -21.23 10.49 -26.70
CA GLY A 568 -21.72 10.65 -25.34
C GLY A 568 -21.53 9.44 -24.42
N THR A 569 -20.79 8.40 -24.83
CA THR A 569 -20.31 7.34 -23.92
C THR A 569 -19.00 7.76 -23.22
N LEU A 570 -18.70 7.12 -22.06
CA LEU A 570 -17.43 7.33 -21.38
C LEU A 570 -16.25 6.96 -22.30
N PRO A 571 -15.18 7.76 -22.31
CA PRO A 571 -13.96 7.44 -23.02
C PRO A 571 -13.33 6.12 -22.56
N ALA A 572 -12.49 5.54 -23.42
CA ALA A 572 -11.60 4.45 -23.08
C ALA A 572 -10.16 4.96 -23.28
N PRO A 573 -9.50 5.44 -22.23
CA PRO A 573 -8.16 6.03 -22.35
C PRO A 573 -7.10 4.99 -22.73
N GLY A 574 -7.36 3.73 -22.47
CA GLY A 574 -6.49 2.58 -22.75
C GLY A 574 -6.09 1.86 -21.46
N SER A 575 -5.75 0.59 -21.59
CA SER A 575 -5.29 -0.27 -20.48
C SER A 575 -3.90 0.14 -20.03
N ALA A 576 -3.71 0.46 -18.76
CA ALA A 576 -2.39 0.77 -18.20
C ALA A 576 -1.44 -0.44 -18.32
N VAL A 577 -0.19 -0.21 -18.71
CA VAL A 577 0.84 -1.25 -18.80
C VAL A 577 1.44 -1.50 -17.42
N ILE A 578 0.68 -2.22 -16.57
CA ILE A 578 1.10 -2.53 -15.19
C ILE A 578 2.43 -3.27 -15.21
N GLY A 579 3.37 -2.87 -14.34
CA GLY A 579 4.72 -3.43 -14.29
C GLY A 579 5.68 -2.88 -15.33
N ALA A 580 5.27 -1.91 -16.18
CA ALA A 580 6.23 -1.20 -17.02
C ALA A 580 7.21 -0.41 -16.17
N GLU A 581 8.50 -0.58 -16.44
CA GLU A 581 9.61 0.05 -15.72
C GLU A 581 10.14 1.26 -16.48
N VAL A 582 10.37 2.34 -15.75
CA VAL A 582 10.84 3.62 -16.28
C VAL A 582 12.15 4.00 -15.61
N THR A 583 13.18 4.23 -16.42
CA THR A 583 14.45 4.81 -15.92
C THR A 583 14.69 6.14 -16.59
N VAL A 584 14.75 7.21 -15.82
CA VAL A 584 15.10 8.54 -16.30
C VAL A 584 16.55 8.85 -15.94
N THR A 585 17.34 9.28 -16.94
CA THR A 585 18.68 9.80 -16.71
C THR A 585 18.68 11.30 -16.92
N THR A 586 18.93 12.05 -15.85
CA THR A 586 19.01 13.51 -15.89
C THR A 586 20.35 13.99 -16.47
N PRO A 587 20.46 15.27 -16.93
CA PRO A 587 21.69 15.78 -17.54
C PRO A 587 22.94 15.74 -16.65
N ASP A 588 22.77 15.69 -15.33
CA ASP A 588 23.85 15.51 -14.34
C ASP A 588 24.25 14.04 -14.13
N GLY A 589 23.65 13.12 -14.88
CA GLY A 589 23.92 11.68 -14.87
C GLY A 589 23.22 10.89 -13.77
N ARG A 590 22.39 11.53 -12.93
CA ARG A 590 21.58 10.80 -11.94
C ARG A 590 20.49 9.99 -12.62
N LYS A 591 20.28 8.79 -12.10
CA LYS A 591 19.17 7.92 -12.52
C LYS A 591 18.04 8.01 -11.52
N ARG A 592 16.82 7.89 -12.01
CA ARG A 592 15.60 7.75 -11.24
C ARG A 592 14.77 6.64 -11.84
N ILE A 593 14.25 5.77 -11.02
CA ILE A 593 13.42 4.66 -11.46
C ILE A 593 12.01 4.80 -10.91
N ALA A 594 11.05 4.37 -11.69
CA ALA A 594 9.65 4.25 -11.29
C ALA A 594 8.97 3.16 -12.15
N ARG A 595 7.79 2.74 -11.71
CA ARG A 595 7.00 1.72 -12.40
C ARG A 595 5.53 2.12 -12.47
N VAL A 596 4.79 1.48 -13.36
CA VAL A 596 3.33 1.48 -13.32
C VAL A 596 2.89 0.50 -12.24
N ASP A 597 2.41 1.03 -11.11
CA ASP A 597 2.07 0.23 -9.93
C ASP A 597 0.69 -0.42 -10.05
N GLY A 598 0.60 -1.72 -9.85
CA GLY A 598 -0.63 -2.51 -9.84
C GLY A 598 -1.34 -2.60 -8.49
N GLY A 599 -1.06 -1.69 -7.56
CA GLY A 599 -1.78 -1.59 -6.29
C GLY A 599 -0.99 -2.03 -5.07
N SER A 600 0.19 -1.44 -4.84
CA SER A 600 1.00 -1.67 -3.64
C SER A 600 0.42 -1.00 -2.39
N GLY A 601 0.59 -1.63 -1.24
CA GLY A 601 0.27 -1.10 0.10
C GLY A 601 -0.80 -1.87 0.86
N HIS A 602 -1.34 -1.23 1.91
CA HIS A 602 -2.40 -1.81 2.76
C HIS A 602 -3.79 -1.66 2.10
N SER A 603 -4.37 -0.46 2.11
CA SER A 603 -5.71 -0.20 1.59
C SER A 603 -5.79 1.09 0.75
N GLY A 604 -4.67 1.78 0.54
CA GLY A 604 -4.56 2.91 -0.37
C GLY A 604 -3.93 2.51 -1.70
N ARG A 605 -4.36 3.16 -2.80
CA ARG A 605 -3.84 2.89 -4.15
C ARG A 605 -3.53 4.20 -4.85
N ARG A 606 -2.28 4.31 -5.36
CA ARG A 606 -1.89 5.45 -6.20
C ARG A 606 -2.49 5.32 -7.60
N SER A 607 -2.45 6.40 -8.38
CA SER A 607 -2.80 6.36 -9.80
C SER A 607 -1.82 5.44 -10.56
N HIS A 608 -2.26 4.95 -11.72
CA HIS A 608 -1.38 4.19 -12.63
C HIS A 608 -0.40 5.09 -13.39
N ASP A 609 -0.55 6.42 -13.29
CA ASP A 609 0.36 7.35 -13.94
C ASP A 609 1.73 7.31 -13.25
N VAL A 610 2.80 7.25 -14.04
CA VAL A 610 4.16 7.37 -13.53
C VAL A 610 4.50 8.84 -13.38
N HIS A 611 4.98 9.23 -12.20
CA HIS A 611 5.42 10.59 -11.91
C HIS A 611 6.85 10.57 -11.34
N ILE A 612 7.75 11.35 -11.95
CA ILE A 612 9.17 11.40 -11.57
C ILE A 612 9.59 12.87 -11.48
N GLY A 613 9.96 13.31 -10.27
CA GLY A 613 10.58 14.61 -10.08
C GLY A 613 11.99 14.64 -10.66
N LEU A 614 12.31 15.68 -11.42
CA LEU A 614 13.60 15.83 -12.10
C LEU A 614 14.56 16.80 -11.38
N GLY A 615 14.01 17.57 -10.46
CA GLY A 615 14.75 18.63 -9.76
C GLY A 615 14.64 20.00 -10.45
N PRO A 616 15.12 21.05 -9.76
CA PRO A 616 14.85 22.45 -10.18
C PRO A 616 15.66 22.90 -11.42
N ASN A 617 16.70 22.15 -11.80
CA ASN A 617 17.65 22.60 -12.84
C ASN A 617 17.45 21.92 -14.21
N VAL A 618 16.46 21.07 -14.35
CA VAL A 618 16.20 20.35 -15.59
C VAL A 618 15.21 21.14 -16.44
N THR A 619 15.67 21.69 -17.57
CA THR A 619 14.85 22.50 -18.48
C THR A 619 14.77 21.94 -19.90
N GLY A 620 15.63 20.98 -20.24
CA GLY A 620 15.68 20.32 -21.54
C GLY A 620 15.25 18.86 -21.50
N PRO A 621 15.26 18.20 -22.66
CA PRO A 621 14.91 16.78 -22.74
C PRO A 621 15.78 15.90 -21.86
N VAL A 622 15.19 14.88 -21.27
CA VAL A 622 15.87 13.83 -20.49
C VAL A 622 15.82 12.51 -21.23
N GLN A 623 16.81 11.66 -20.96
CA GLN A 623 16.82 10.31 -21.51
C GLN A 623 15.88 9.43 -20.68
N VAL A 624 14.92 8.79 -21.34
CA VAL A 624 13.92 7.90 -20.72
C VAL A 624 14.05 6.52 -21.32
N ARG A 625 14.42 5.55 -20.55
CA ARG A 625 14.41 4.13 -20.92
C ARG A 625 13.11 3.53 -20.39
N LEU A 626 12.35 2.90 -21.27
CA LEU A 626 11.12 2.16 -20.97
C LEU A 626 11.36 0.67 -21.20
N CYS A 627 11.02 -0.15 -20.20
CA CYS A 627 10.99 -1.60 -20.34
C CYS A 627 9.57 -2.08 -20.04
N TRP A 628 8.98 -2.87 -20.93
CA TRP A 628 7.62 -3.34 -20.76
C TRP A 628 7.39 -4.69 -21.42
N ARG A 629 6.33 -5.36 -21.00
CA ARG A 629 5.81 -6.57 -21.63
C ARG A 629 4.53 -6.21 -22.40
N ASP A 630 4.44 -6.64 -23.65
CA ASP A 630 3.22 -6.46 -24.45
C ASP A 630 2.20 -7.57 -24.20
N ARG A 631 1.00 -7.45 -24.80
CA ARG A 631 -0.09 -8.44 -24.71
C ARG A 631 0.24 -9.82 -25.27
N THR A 632 1.38 -10.03 -25.91
CA THR A 632 1.86 -11.32 -26.40
C THR A 632 2.92 -11.94 -25.48
N GLY A 633 3.20 -11.29 -24.35
CA GLY A 633 4.24 -11.70 -23.41
C GLY A 633 5.65 -11.29 -23.85
N GLN A 634 5.82 -10.56 -24.97
CA GLN A 634 7.12 -10.11 -25.43
C GLN A 634 7.64 -8.91 -24.64
N ILE A 635 8.91 -8.99 -24.24
CA ILE A 635 9.62 -7.89 -23.58
C ILE A 635 10.18 -6.92 -24.62
N HIS A 636 9.97 -5.63 -24.36
CA HIS A 636 10.47 -4.51 -25.14
C HIS A 636 11.31 -3.58 -24.27
N ASP A 637 12.34 -2.99 -24.88
CA ASP A 637 13.23 -2.00 -24.26
C ASP A 637 13.49 -0.88 -25.27
N GLN A 638 13.10 0.33 -24.90
CA GLN A 638 13.29 1.48 -25.79
C GLN A 638 13.74 2.71 -25.01
N THR A 639 14.66 3.46 -25.61
CA THR A 639 15.14 4.72 -25.05
C THR A 639 14.61 5.88 -25.91
N LEU A 640 14.01 6.86 -25.23
CA LEU A 640 13.43 8.08 -25.81
C LEU A 640 14.10 9.32 -25.23
N GLN A 641 13.90 10.46 -25.91
CA GLN A 641 14.22 11.79 -25.36
C GLN A 641 12.89 12.52 -25.16
N LEU A 642 12.53 12.79 -23.90
CA LEU A 642 11.28 13.46 -23.56
C LEU A 642 11.58 14.78 -22.81
N THR A 643 10.79 15.81 -23.11
CA THR A 643 10.84 17.07 -22.36
C THR A 643 10.16 16.93 -21.01
N PRO A 644 10.49 17.74 -20.00
CA PRO A 644 9.69 17.80 -18.77
C PRO A 644 8.21 18.08 -19.06
N GLY A 645 7.32 17.47 -18.30
CA GLY A 645 5.86 17.57 -18.41
C GLY A 645 5.18 16.20 -18.59
N TRP A 646 3.88 16.25 -18.89
CA TRP A 646 3.06 15.06 -19.13
C TRP A 646 3.23 14.55 -20.57
N HIS A 647 3.37 13.22 -20.73
CA HIS A 647 3.39 12.49 -21.98
C HIS A 647 2.46 11.29 -21.93
N SER A 648 1.73 11.04 -23.00
CA SER A 648 0.90 9.85 -23.18
C SER A 648 1.54 8.95 -24.22
N LEU A 649 1.93 7.75 -23.85
CA LEU A 649 2.63 6.80 -24.72
C LEU A 649 1.82 5.50 -24.86
N GLN A 650 1.64 5.04 -26.10
CA GLN A 650 1.17 3.70 -26.38
C GLN A 650 2.35 2.74 -26.53
N LEU A 651 2.31 1.65 -25.79
CA LEU A 651 3.35 0.63 -25.72
C LEU A 651 2.88 -0.65 -26.45
N GLY A 652 3.33 -0.81 -27.68
CA GLY A 652 3.22 -2.03 -28.48
C GLY A 652 4.60 -2.63 -28.71
N SER A 653 4.95 -2.96 -29.97
CA SER A 653 6.31 -3.33 -30.34
C SER A 653 7.29 -2.15 -30.23
N GLN A 654 6.79 -0.93 -30.17
CA GLN A 654 7.51 0.31 -29.92
C GLN A 654 6.62 1.26 -29.11
N ALA A 655 7.23 2.12 -28.31
CA ALA A 655 6.55 3.22 -27.66
C ALA A 655 6.27 4.34 -28.66
N LYS A 656 5.03 4.81 -28.70
CA LYS A 656 4.55 5.90 -29.59
C LYS A 656 3.83 6.94 -28.75
N GLU A 657 4.14 8.19 -28.94
CA GLU A 657 3.41 9.31 -28.35
C GLU A 657 2.04 9.48 -29.03
N LYS A 658 0.97 9.68 -28.20
CA LYS A 658 -0.40 9.92 -28.65
C LYS A 658 -0.61 11.37 -29.06
#